data_745faaeab74623f1b849793e515e7196
#
_entry.id   745faaeab74623f1b849793e515e7196
#
_cell.length_a   1.000
_cell.length_b   1.000
_cell.length_c   1.000
_cell.angle_alpha   90.00
_cell.angle_beta   90.00
_cell.angle_gamma   90.00
#
_symmetry.space_group_name_H-M   'P 1'
#
loop_
_entity.id
_entity.type
_entity.pdbx_description
1 polymer ?
#
loop_
_entity_poly.entity_id
_entity_poly.type
_entity_poly.pdbx_seq_one_letter_code
_entity_poly.pdbx_strand_id
1 'polypeptide(L)'
;MSYKRIIITADNYQSMLEHMTKATGWLSFDTETTGLHLKADTPFLMTLTFDNTTYAVERDQIHQEIFDSMKHFDLVFGHNIKYDLHMLANIGIDYKWNNLADTMILARLSLETDEMQTIALKALAKKYLSVETGADEIKIKSALTALRRQNTALLKMAIKEEGMTKKAFDELANDAIYEPLDFHKKFMEEHPEPTYLDIYKDPLYTQAMLEYAMNDTEITLELAKLMYPVVIGREQLHLFKKENNLILPLFRMERVGLNVDREYIEASRIKTRQYILRKRDELSRLVGESIKVGQHKRIKDLFKEKWGVVLQSSDDRALAGVSRPGAQDAAKIIRELRTLEKWYSAYILRLLDKSAFDGRAYTQINQSAANTGRVSSDFQQFPKHAMYDDNNQELFHPRRAIITTGNGYDNTYYLDYSQIELRVQANYTFDISGGDLNMCRAYMPFKCHNASGKKFDPLEDKDLTFKEKWLQDENNAVWKPVDLHSATTMEAFPEVDPTTSEFKELRALGKATNFAKNYGATAGALMTQFGFSKEVAAKMDEAYYRAFPKILDYQKLVRDSYTRRGFVKNRYGRRYYLGDRRFVYKLYNYIIQGTCADMLKEKIIEVDSFLKPYKTRFQMNIHDELSFEVYKGEEFLIPTIKKMMEDVDWMTVPVVADVEVTHTNWAEKEAVR
;
A
#
# COMPACT_ATOMS: atom_id res chain seq x y z
N MET A 1 29.59 -8.38 -19.28
CA MET A 1 29.72 -7.39 -20.37
C MET A 1 30.74 -6.36 -19.94
N SER A 2 31.50 -5.79 -20.84
CA SER A 2 32.56 -4.82 -20.45
C SER A 2 32.07 -3.42 -20.80
N TYR A 3 31.58 -2.68 -19.78
CA TYR A 3 31.32 -1.26 -19.90
C TYR A 3 32.63 -0.48 -19.67
N LYS A 4 32.79 0.64 -20.39
CA LYS A 4 33.87 1.61 -20.07
C LYS A 4 33.40 2.39 -18.84
N ARG A 5 34.22 2.43 -17.77
CA ARG A 5 33.88 3.11 -16.51
C ARG A 5 34.67 4.40 -16.37
N ILE A 6 34.04 5.51 -16.08
CA ILE A 6 34.59 6.86 -15.99
C ILE A 6 34.09 7.55 -14.72
N ILE A 7 35.02 8.02 -13.90
CA ILE A 7 34.73 8.88 -12.77
C ILE A 7 34.69 10.33 -13.27
N ILE A 8 33.60 11.05 -12.94
CA ILE A 8 33.44 12.43 -13.37
C ILE A 8 34.15 13.37 -12.42
N THR A 9 34.96 14.27 -13.03
CA THR A 9 35.63 15.39 -12.40
C THR A 9 35.24 16.67 -13.13
N ALA A 10 35.63 17.84 -12.61
CA ALA A 10 35.39 19.10 -13.30
C ALA A 10 35.97 19.13 -14.73
N ASP A 11 37.10 18.45 -14.95
CA ASP A 11 37.79 18.46 -16.25
C ASP A 11 37.05 17.66 -17.34
N ASN A 12 36.33 16.60 -16.99
CA ASN A 12 35.65 15.73 -17.96
C ASN A 12 34.14 15.83 -17.93
N TYR A 13 33.56 16.66 -17.03
CA TYR A 13 32.12 16.85 -16.88
C TYR A 13 31.46 17.28 -18.20
N GLN A 14 32.01 18.29 -18.88
CA GLN A 14 31.47 18.78 -20.15
C GLN A 14 31.50 17.70 -21.23
N SER A 15 32.57 16.87 -21.27
CA SER A 15 32.68 15.76 -22.21
C SER A 15 31.58 14.69 -21.98
N MET A 16 31.20 14.43 -20.73
CA MET A 16 30.06 13.57 -20.41
C MET A 16 28.73 14.16 -20.91
N LEU A 17 28.45 15.45 -20.70
CA LEU A 17 27.24 16.11 -21.19
C LEU A 17 27.16 16.09 -22.72
N GLU A 18 28.28 16.33 -23.41
CA GLU A 18 28.35 16.22 -24.89
C GLU A 18 28.08 14.80 -25.37
N HIS A 19 28.53 13.77 -24.63
CA HIS A 19 28.20 12.38 -24.92
C HIS A 19 26.72 12.11 -24.72
N MET A 20 26.13 12.59 -23.61
CA MET A 20 24.70 12.45 -23.33
C MET A 20 23.80 13.08 -24.41
N THR A 21 24.17 14.26 -24.93
CA THR A 21 23.40 14.96 -25.97
C THR A 21 23.46 14.29 -27.34
N LYS A 22 24.49 13.48 -27.59
CA LYS A 22 24.65 12.71 -28.84
C LYS A 22 24.11 11.30 -28.74
N ALA A 23 23.95 10.76 -27.54
CA ALA A 23 23.46 9.42 -27.27
C ALA A 23 21.92 9.35 -27.45
N THR A 24 21.45 8.18 -27.85
CA THR A 24 20.03 7.85 -28.00
C THR A 24 19.75 6.48 -27.38
N GLY A 25 18.50 6.07 -27.34
CA GLY A 25 18.10 4.77 -26.80
C GLY A 25 17.88 4.81 -25.31
N TRP A 26 18.50 3.93 -24.54
CA TRP A 26 18.21 3.77 -23.12
C TRP A 26 19.36 4.20 -22.22
N LEU A 27 19.03 4.85 -21.13
CA LEU A 27 19.92 5.18 -20.05
C LEU A 27 19.42 4.53 -18.76
N SER A 28 20.31 4.12 -17.87
CA SER A 28 19.98 3.82 -16.48
C SER A 28 20.75 4.73 -15.54
N PHE A 29 20.12 5.09 -14.41
CA PHE A 29 20.78 5.78 -13.31
C PHE A 29 20.37 5.23 -11.95
N ASP A 30 21.22 5.46 -10.96
CA ASP A 30 21.05 5.04 -9.58
C ASP A 30 21.76 6.03 -8.65
N THR A 31 21.33 6.15 -7.39
CA THR A 31 21.94 7.03 -6.40
C THR A 31 22.31 6.29 -5.12
N GLU A 32 23.52 6.54 -4.63
CA GLU A 32 23.95 6.14 -3.28
C GLU A 32 23.71 7.31 -2.32
N THR A 33 23.08 7.03 -1.17
CA THR A 33 22.45 8.05 -0.34
C THR A 33 22.88 8.00 1.13
N THR A 34 22.69 9.12 1.83
CA THR A 34 23.05 9.24 3.26
C THR A 34 22.12 8.44 4.17
N GLY A 35 20.93 8.07 3.72
CA GLY A 35 19.93 7.30 4.46
C GLY A 35 18.67 7.11 3.64
N LEU A 36 17.53 6.76 4.29
CA LEU A 36 16.29 6.36 3.63
C LEU A 36 15.13 7.36 3.80
N HIS A 37 15.35 8.49 4.45
CA HIS A 37 14.30 9.47 4.70
C HIS A 37 14.00 10.31 3.45
N LEU A 38 12.75 10.28 2.96
CA LEU A 38 12.36 10.87 1.67
C LEU A 38 12.60 12.38 1.54
N LYS A 39 12.78 13.11 2.65
CA LYS A 39 12.94 14.57 2.68
C LYS A 39 14.27 15.05 3.28
N ALA A 40 14.88 14.25 4.14
CA ALA A 40 16.07 14.65 4.87
C ALA A 40 17.39 14.15 4.22
N ASP A 41 17.35 12.96 3.62
CA ASP A 41 18.53 12.34 3.06
C ASP A 41 18.83 12.85 1.64
N THR A 42 20.10 12.76 1.26
CA THR A 42 20.61 13.29 -0.03
C THR A 42 21.52 12.28 -0.70
N PRO A 43 21.70 12.34 -2.02
CA PRO A 43 22.67 11.50 -2.70
C PRO A 43 24.10 12.03 -2.44
N PHE A 44 25.05 11.13 -2.24
CA PHE A 44 26.46 11.46 -2.21
C PHE A 44 27.19 10.98 -3.48
N LEU A 45 26.61 10.04 -4.20
CA LEU A 45 27.12 9.50 -5.47
C LEU A 45 25.93 9.20 -6.38
N MET A 46 26.06 9.43 -7.66
CA MET A 46 25.14 9.01 -8.71
C MET A 46 25.91 8.27 -9.80
N THR A 47 25.32 7.23 -10.35
CA THR A 47 25.87 6.51 -11.50
C THR A 47 24.93 6.54 -12.68
N LEU A 48 25.48 6.57 -13.90
CA LEU A 48 24.75 6.63 -15.16
C LEU A 48 25.35 5.60 -16.13
N THR A 49 24.51 4.78 -16.75
CA THR A 49 24.97 3.81 -17.77
C THR A 49 24.18 3.99 -19.07
N PHE A 50 24.86 4.27 -20.16
CA PHE A 50 24.33 4.35 -21.52
C PHE A 50 25.46 4.18 -22.53
N ASP A 51 25.14 3.81 -23.76
CA ASP A 51 26.08 3.68 -24.89
C ASP A 51 27.40 2.97 -24.50
N ASN A 52 27.30 1.81 -23.83
CA ASN A 52 28.39 0.99 -23.33
C ASN A 52 29.38 1.72 -22.38
N THR A 53 28.99 2.85 -21.80
CA THR A 53 29.79 3.63 -20.85
C THR A 53 29.00 3.83 -19.55
N THR A 54 29.70 3.66 -18.42
CA THR A 54 29.18 3.94 -17.08
C THR A 54 29.97 5.10 -16.47
N TYR A 55 29.25 6.11 -16.01
CA TYR A 55 29.78 7.27 -15.34
C TYR A 55 29.46 7.24 -13.86
N ALA A 56 30.43 7.58 -13.01
CA ALA A 56 30.23 7.84 -11.60
C ALA A 56 30.35 9.34 -11.34
N VAL A 57 29.34 9.95 -10.76
CA VAL A 57 29.22 11.41 -10.57
C VAL A 57 29.07 11.67 -9.07
N GLU A 58 30.09 12.31 -8.48
CA GLU A 58 30.05 12.69 -7.07
C GLU A 58 29.09 13.85 -6.82
N ARG A 59 28.65 13.99 -5.56
CA ARG A 59 27.64 14.95 -5.10
C ARG A 59 27.79 16.35 -5.69
N ASP A 60 29.04 16.89 -5.70
CA ASP A 60 29.32 18.25 -6.11
C ASP A 60 29.21 18.45 -7.63
N GLN A 61 29.16 17.37 -8.39
CA GLN A 61 29.00 17.36 -9.84
C GLN A 61 27.58 16.96 -10.28
N ILE A 62 26.67 16.70 -9.35
CA ILE A 62 25.27 16.40 -9.68
C ILE A 62 24.51 17.71 -9.91
N HIS A 63 24.38 18.11 -11.18
CA HIS A 63 23.72 19.35 -11.60
C HIS A 63 22.51 19.09 -12.47
N GLN A 64 21.58 20.08 -12.54
CA GLN A 64 20.34 20.00 -13.32
C GLN A 64 20.58 19.68 -14.80
N GLU A 65 21.72 20.11 -15.37
CA GLU A 65 22.08 19.91 -16.78
C GLU A 65 22.15 18.43 -17.19
N ILE A 66 22.57 17.55 -16.27
CA ILE A 66 22.57 16.09 -16.49
C ILE A 66 21.13 15.63 -16.77
N PHE A 67 20.18 16.05 -15.93
CA PHE A 67 18.80 15.65 -16.03
C PHE A 67 18.09 16.31 -17.21
N ASP A 68 18.44 17.54 -17.55
CA ASP A 68 17.94 18.21 -18.77
C ASP A 68 18.44 17.50 -20.05
N SER A 69 19.59 16.87 -20.00
CA SER A 69 20.12 16.07 -21.11
C SER A 69 19.42 14.71 -21.27
N MET A 70 18.78 14.20 -20.21
CA MET A 70 18.05 12.92 -20.25
C MET A 70 16.83 12.93 -21.19
N LYS A 71 16.35 14.11 -21.64
CA LYS A 71 15.29 14.24 -22.66
C LYS A 71 15.63 13.58 -23.99
N HIS A 72 16.89 13.38 -24.30
CA HIS A 72 17.35 12.79 -25.56
C HIS A 72 17.24 11.26 -25.59
N PHE A 73 17.04 10.62 -24.43
CA PHE A 73 16.89 9.18 -24.33
C PHE A 73 15.43 8.76 -24.51
N ASP A 74 15.21 7.62 -25.16
CA ASP A 74 13.88 7.05 -25.35
C ASP A 74 13.27 6.62 -24.00
N LEU A 75 14.07 5.99 -23.14
CA LEU A 75 13.72 5.57 -21.78
C LEU A 75 14.89 5.77 -20.82
N VAL A 76 14.57 6.25 -19.62
CA VAL A 76 15.51 6.43 -18.50
C VAL A 76 15.09 5.47 -17.39
N PHE A 77 15.88 4.45 -17.19
CA PHE A 77 15.63 3.38 -16.24
C PHE A 77 16.26 3.63 -14.87
N GLY A 78 15.55 3.24 -13.84
CA GLY A 78 16.07 2.98 -12.50
C GLY A 78 15.51 1.68 -11.95
N HIS A 79 15.94 1.33 -10.74
CA HIS A 79 15.33 0.24 -9.97
C HIS A 79 14.76 0.79 -8.69
N ASN A 80 13.45 0.96 -8.59
CA ASN A 80 12.76 1.79 -7.60
C ASN A 80 13.07 3.29 -7.78
N ILE A 81 13.10 3.72 -9.03
CA ILE A 81 13.56 5.04 -9.50
C ILE A 81 12.94 6.23 -8.74
N LYS A 82 11.74 6.05 -8.20
CA LYS A 82 11.03 7.07 -7.44
C LYS A 82 11.79 7.46 -6.16
N TYR A 83 12.50 6.53 -5.54
CA TYR A 83 13.36 6.81 -4.41
C TYR A 83 14.53 7.74 -4.79
N ASP A 84 15.17 7.48 -5.93
CA ASP A 84 16.25 8.32 -6.45
C ASP A 84 15.77 9.72 -6.75
N LEU A 85 14.57 9.87 -7.30
CA LEU A 85 13.95 11.17 -7.55
C LEU A 85 13.73 11.97 -6.24
N HIS A 86 13.42 11.32 -5.10
CA HIS A 86 13.33 12.01 -3.82
C HIS A 86 14.68 12.54 -3.36
N MET A 87 15.72 11.74 -3.47
CA MET A 87 17.07 12.13 -3.09
C MET A 87 17.57 13.30 -3.95
N LEU A 88 17.34 13.24 -5.24
CA LEU A 88 17.69 14.29 -6.19
C LEU A 88 16.89 15.59 -5.92
N ALA A 89 15.59 15.49 -5.62
CA ALA A 89 14.78 16.64 -5.27
C ALA A 89 15.22 17.32 -3.96
N ASN A 90 15.85 16.59 -3.03
CA ASN A 90 16.40 17.14 -1.79
C ASN A 90 17.66 18.00 -2.03
N ILE A 91 18.25 17.91 -3.20
CA ILE A 91 19.38 18.73 -3.63
C ILE A 91 19.01 19.76 -4.73
N GLY A 92 17.68 19.95 -4.95
CA GLY A 92 17.17 20.95 -5.88
C GLY A 92 17.09 20.50 -7.34
N ILE A 93 17.29 19.22 -7.63
CA ILE A 93 17.12 18.66 -8.98
C ILE A 93 15.64 18.42 -9.24
N ASP A 94 15.18 18.86 -10.41
CA ASP A 94 13.81 18.69 -10.88
C ASP A 94 13.78 17.85 -12.18
N TYR A 95 13.09 16.70 -12.14
CA TYR A 95 12.91 15.85 -13.31
C TYR A 95 11.57 16.14 -14.01
N LYS A 96 11.63 16.58 -15.27
CA LYS A 96 10.48 17.10 -16.01
C LYS A 96 9.99 16.21 -17.17
N TRP A 97 10.74 15.18 -17.53
CA TRP A 97 10.50 14.40 -18.76
C TRP A 97 9.63 13.17 -18.48
N ASN A 98 8.83 12.77 -19.44
CA ASN A 98 7.91 11.63 -19.35
C ASN A 98 8.52 10.32 -19.91
N ASN A 99 9.83 10.16 -19.80
CA ASN A 99 10.57 8.99 -20.29
C ASN A 99 11.15 8.11 -19.19
N LEU A 100 10.68 8.29 -17.94
CA LEU A 100 11.05 7.42 -16.83
C LEU A 100 10.53 6.01 -17.01
N ALA A 101 11.33 5.03 -16.60
CA ALA A 101 11.01 3.64 -16.58
C ALA A 101 11.62 2.93 -15.36
N ASP A 102 10.90 1.99 -14.79
CA ASP A 102 11.34 1.25 -13.61
C ASP A 102 11.45 -0.24 -13.89
N THR A 103 12.61 -0.82 -13.60
CA THR A 103 12.84 -2.26 -13.78
C THR A 103 12.07 -3.12 -12.79
N MET A 104 11.63 -2.58 -11.63
CA MET A 104 10.66 -3.26 -10.76
C MET A 104 9.31 -3.44 -11.46
N ILE A 105 8.87 -2.42 -12.23
CA ILE A 105 7.63 -2.49 -13.03
C ILE A 105 7.80 -3.50 -14.16
N LEU A 106 8.93 -3.48 -14.87
CA LEU A 106 9.24 -4.49 -15.89
C LEU A 106 9.21 -5.90 -15.30
N ALA A 107 9.87 -6.12 -14.16
CA ALA A 107 9.86 -7.40 -13.47
C ALA A 107 8.44 -7.85 -13.15
N ARG A 108 7.61 -6.95 -12.60
CA ARG A 108 6.22 -7.25 -12.26
C ARG A 108 5.36 -7.66 -13.46
N LEU A 109 5.59 -7.09 -14.63
CA LEU A 109 4.86 -7.42 -15.86
C LEU A 109 5.47 -8.60 -16.63
N SER A 110 6.76 -8.90 -16.45
CA SER A 110 7.48 -9.94 -17.16
C SER A 110 7.57 -11.28 -16.40
N LEU A 111 7.29 -11.31 -15.09
CA LEU A 111 7.40 -12.51 -14.27
C LEU A 111 6.04 -13.15 -13.99
N GLU A 112 6.04 -14.45 -13.68
CA GLU A 112 4.87 -15.17 -13.19
C GLU A 112 4.68 -14.92 -11.69
N THR A 113 3.44 -15.03 -11.18
CA THR A 113 3.08 -14.57 -9.83
C THR A 113 3.92 -15.21 -8.72
N ASP A 114 4.25 -16.50 -8.83
CA ASP A 114 5.02 -17.21 -7.81
C ASP A 114 6.51 -16.85 -7.81
N GLU A 115 7.00 -16.31 -8.90
CA GLU A 115 8.38 -15.84 -9.03
C GLU A 115 8.58 -14.46 -8.40
N MET A 116 7.49 -13.79 -8.02
CA MET A 116 7.46 -12.38 -7.63
C MET A 116 7.76 -12.11 -6.15
N GLN A 117 8.14 -13.11 -5.38
CA GLN A 117 8.49 -12.92 -3.98
C GLN A 117 9.73 -12.05 -3.76
N THR A 118 10.58 -11.87 -4.79
CA THR A 118 11.73 -10.98 -4.73
C THR A 118 11.95 -10.26 -6.07
N ILE A 119 11.49 -9.02 -6.15
CA ILE A 119 11.78 -8.12 -7.27
C ILE A 119 12.96 -7.19 -6.97
N ALA A 120 13.75 -7.51 -5.95
CA ALA A 120 14.96 -6.76 -5.61
C ALA A 120 16.03 -6.92 -6.69
N LEU A 121 16.78 -5.84 -7.00
CA LEU A 121 17.76 -5.77 -8.08
C LEU A 121 18.72 -6.98 -8.08
N LYS A 122 19.35 -7.24 -6.94
CA LYS A 122 20.34 -8.34 -6.83
C LYS A 122 19.73 -9.73 -7.01
N ALA A 123 18.49 -9.92 -6.55
CA ALA A 123 17.78 -11.19 -6.72
C ALA A 123 17.44 -11.44 -8.22
N LEU A 124 16.99 -10.38 -8.91
CA LEU A 124 16.73 -10.43 -10.35
C LEU A 124 18.04 -10.65 -11.15
N ALA A 125 19.10 -9.94 -10.78
CA ALA A 125 20.42 -10.08 -11.42
C ALA A 125 20.96 -11.53 -11.30
N LYS A 126 20.91 -12.10 -10.09
CA LYS A 126 21.32 -13.48 -9.85
C LYS A 126 20.50 -14.46 -10.69
N LYS A 127 19.18 -14.29 -10.71
CA LYS A 127 18.27 -15.22 -11.39
C LYS A 127 18.37 -15.15 -12.92
N TYR A 128 18.41 -13.94 -13.48
CA TYR A 128 18.23 -13.73 -14.92
C TYR A 128 19.53 -13.39 -15.67
N LEU A 129 20.52 -12.82 -15.00
CA LEU A 129 21.80 -12.47 -15.59
C LEU A 129 22.94 -13.37 -15.10
N SER A 130 22.67 -14.29 -14.16
CA SER A 130 23.70 -15.13 -13.52
C SER A 130 24.81 -14.30 -12.85
N VAL A 131 24.48 -13.09 -12.40
CA VAL A 131 25.42 -12.22 -11.68
C VAL A 131 25.36 -12.56 -10.20
N GLU A 132 26.49 -13.06 -9.68
CA GLU A 132 26.66 -13.29 -8.23
C GLU A 132 27.07 -12.01 -7.52
N THR A 133 26.94 -12.01 -6.18
CA THR A 133 27.41 -10.88 -5.34
C THR A 133 28.89 -10.64 -5.57
N GLY A 134 29.25 -9.45 -6.05
CA GLY A 134 30.64 -9.08 -6.36
C GLY A 134 31.53 -8.98 -5.13
N ALA A 135 32.85 -9.11 -5.32
CA ALA A 135 33.83 -8.98 -4.25
C ALA A 135 33.75 -7.60 -3.57
N ASP A 136 33.50 -6.54 -4.34
CA ASP A 136 33.37 -5.17 -3.84
C ASP A 136 32.14 -5.01 -2.95
N GLU A 137 30.99 -5.56 -3.33
CA GLU A 137 29.78 -5.57 -2.51
C GLU A 137 30.02 -6.30 -1.17
N ILE A 138 30.72 -7.44 -1.21
CA ILE A 138 31.10 -8.19 0.01
C ILE A 138 32.02 -7.35 0.88
N LYS A 139 33.02 -6.68 0.29
CA LYS A 139 33.98 -5.81 0.98
C LYS A 139 33.27 -4.67 1.68
N ILE A 140 32.35 -3.96 0.99
CA ILE A 140 31.58 -2.84 1.52
C ILE A 140 30.66 -3.29 2.68
N LYS A 141 29.89 -4.36 2.48
CA LYS A 141 29.01 -4.91 3.52
C LYS A 141 29.77 -5.38 4.76
N SER A 142 30.95 -5.94 4.56
CA SER A 142 31.83 -6.37 5.65
C SER A 142 32.38 -5.17 6.41
N ALA A 143 32.77 -4.10 5.71
CA ALA A 143 33.25 -2.86 6.33
C ALA A 143 32.12 -2.18 7.13
N LEU A 144 30.92 -2.05 6.57
CA LEU A 144 29.76 -1.50 7.28
C LEU A 144 29.42 -2.34 8.54
N THR A 145 29.48 -3.66 8.41
CA THR A 145 29.28 -4.57 9.55
C THR A 145 30.36 -4.38 10.63
N ALA A 146 31.60 -4.13 10.24
CA ALA A 146 32.70 -3.86 11.17
C ALA A 146 32.48 -2.55 11.93
N LEU A 147 32.08 -1.47 11.28
CA LEU A 147 31.74 -0.19 11.92
C LEU A 147 30.56 -0.33 12.89
N ARG A 148 29.51 -1.06 12.52
CA ARG A 148 28.37 -1.35 13.40
C ARG A 148 28.78 -2.17 14.63
N ARG A 149 29.72 -3.10 14.48
CA ARG A 149 30.29 -3.84 15.62
C ARG A 149 31.09 -2.93 16.53
N GLN A 150 31.85 -1.95 16.00
CA GLN A 150 32.54 -0.96 16.81
C GLN A 150 31.55 -0.13 17.63
N ASN A 151 30.49 0.42 17.02
CA ASN A 151 29.44 1.12 17.75
C ASN A 151 28.80 0.22 18.83
N THR A 152 28.56 -1.05 18.51
CA THR A 152 28.03 -2.02 19.49
C THR A 152 28.99 -2.23 20.68
N ALA A 153 30.30 -2.23 20.41
CA ALA A 153 31.32 -2.36 21.47
C ALA A 153 31.36 -1.10 22.36
N LEU A 154 31.32 0.09 21.76
CA LEU A 154 31.24 1.37 22.48
C LEU A 154 29.96 1.45 23.32
N LEU A 155 28.81 1.04 22.78
CA LEU A 155 27.56 0.97 23.55
C LEU A 155 27.67 0.02 24.75
N LYS A 156 28.35 -1.12 24.62
CA LYS A 156 28.61 -2.02 25.75
C LYS A 156 29.44 -1.36 26.86
N MET A 157 30.39 -0.51 26.48
CA MET A 157 31.18 0.25 27.46
C MET A 157 30.32 1.30 28.16
N ALA A 158 29.53 2.07 27.43
CA ALA A 158 28.61 3.04 28.02
C ALA A 158 27.57 2.39 28.95
N ILE A 159 27.01 1.25 28.58
CA ILE A 159 26.08 0.47 29.43
C ILE A 159 26.76 0.05 30.75
N LYS A 160 28.05 -0.36 30.70
CA LYS A 160 28.81 -0.77 31.89
C LYS A 160 29.13 0.44 32.78
N GLU A 161 29.46 1.59 32.19
CA GLU A 161 29.73 2.84 32.95
C GLU A 161 28.50 3.27 33.75
N GLU A 162 27.28 3.07 33.18
CA GLU A 162 26.00 3.28 33.87
C GLU A 162 25.63 2.19 34.89
N GLY A 163 26.54 1.26 35.18
CA GLY A 163 26.34 0.17 36.17
C GLY A 163 25.34 -0.90 35.71
N MET A 164 25.02 -0.97 34.43
CA MET A 164 24.04 -1.91 33.89
C MET A 164 24.71 -3.11 33.20
N THR A 165 24.09 -4.28 33.24
CA THR A 165 24.55 -5.41 32.43
C THR A 165 23.98 -5.32 31.03
N LYS A 166 24.74 -5.79 30.00
CA LYS A 166 24.26 -5.80 28.59
C LYS A 166 22.93 -6.57 28.47
N LYS A 167 22.78 -7.67 29.22
CA LYS A 167 21.52 -8.44 29.23
C LYS A 167 20.35 -7.62 29.74
N ALA A 168 20.51 -6.92 30.85
CA ALA A 168 19.45 -6.04 31.37
C ALA A 168 19.10 -4.91 30.43
N PHE A 169 20.12 -4.31 29.81
CA PHE A 169 19.90 -3.29 28.77
C PHE A 169 19.12 -3.85 27.54
N ASP A 170 19.52 -5.02 27.01
CA ASP A 170 18.85 -5.65 25.87
C ASP A 170 17.39 -6.01 26.20
N GLU A 171 17.15 -6.48 27.43
CA GLU A 171 15.78 -6.75 27.91
C GLU A 171 14.91 -5.48 27.91
N LEU A 172 15.49 -4.32 28.25
CA LEU A 172 14.82 -3.03 28.18
C LEU A 172 14.69 -2.53 26.73
N ALA A 173 15.78 -2.48 25.98
CA ALA A 173 15.83 -1.90 24.63
C ALA A 173 14.98 -2.66 23.61
N ASN A 174 14.78 -3.98 23.82
CA ASN A 174 13.88 -4.79 23.00
C ASN A 174 12.42 -4.79 23.49
N ASP A 175 12.08 -3.92 24.44
CA ASP A 175 10.70 -3.76 24.88
C ASP A 175 9.92 -2.87 23.90
N ALA A 176 8.69 -3.26 23.55
CA ALA A 176 7.84 -2.51 22.60
C ALA A 176 7.54 -1.06 23.05
N ILE A 177 7.66 -0.80 24.36
CA ILE A 177 7.41 0.53 24.95
C ILE A 177 8.69 1.16 25.53
N TYR A 178 9.86 0.71 25.05
CA TYR A 178 11.13 1.26 25.49
C TYR A 178 11.26 2.74 25.16
N GLU A 179 11.68 3.52 26.14
CA GLU A 179 12.11 4.91 25.96
C GLU A 179 13.61 4.96 26.20
N PRO A 180 14.40 5.45 25.26
CA PRO A 180 15.84 5.52 25.43
C PRO A 180 16.22 6.28 26.71
N LEU A 181 17.07 5.67 27.51
CA LEU A 181 17.67 6.30 28.69
C LEU A 181 18.54 7.47 28.26
N ASP A 182 18.78 8.44 29.14
CA ASP A 182 19.51 9.66 28.77
C ASP A 182 20.92 9.38 28.25
N PHE A 183 21.65 8.46 28.88
CA PHE A 183 22.94 8.02 28.36
C PHE A 183 22.83 7.38 26.97
N HIS A 184 21.74 6.62 26.71
CA HIS A 184 21.54 5.98 25.43
C HIS A 184 21.17 7.00 24.34
N LYS A 185 20.37 8.02 24.68
CA LYS A 185 20.10 9.16 23.74
C LYS A 185 21.39 9.86 23.38
N LYS A 186 22.19 10.25 24.38
CA LYS A 186 23.49 10.88 24.18
C LYS A 186 24.42 10.01 23.35
N PHE A 187 24.46 8.71 23.64
CA PHE A 187 25.26 7.76 22.87
C PHE A 187 24.83 7.72 21.39
N MET A 188 23.53 7.68 21.09
CA MET A 188 23.03 7.66 19.70
C MET A 188 23.34 8.95 18.96
N GLU A 189 23.36 10.10 19.64
CA GLU A 189 23.77 11.40 19.07
C GLU A 189 25.26 11.45 18.75
N GLU A 190 26.12 10.94 19.65
CA GLU A 190 27.58 10.93 19.49
C GLU A 190 28.06 9.82 18.54
N HIS A 191 27.32 8.72 18.43
CA HIS A 191 27.66 7.55 17.63
C HIS A 191 26.48 7.14 16.73
N PRO A 192 26.14 7.94 15.70
CA PRO A 192 25.05 7.61 14.78
C PRO A 192 25.33 6.27 14.08
N GLU A 193 24.28 5.64 13.58
CA GLU A 193 24.42 4.37 12.87
C GLU A 193 25.26 4.58 11.60
N PRO A 194 26.35 3.80 11.38
CA PRO A 194 27.19 3.91 10.21
C PRO A 194 26.41 3.65 8.92
N THR A 195 26.69 4.46 7.90
CA THR A 195 26.06 4.45 6.58
C THR A 195 27.05 4.10 5.47
N TYR A 196 26.57 3.97 4.25
CA TYR A 196 27.41 3.82 3.07
C TYR A 196 28.27 5.09 2.80
N LEU A 197 27.82 6.27 3.23
CA LEU A 197 28.64 7.49 3.13
C LEU A 197 29.92 7.38 3.97
N ASP A 198 29.84 6.76 5.15
CA ASP A 198 31.02 6.56 6.02
C ASP A 198 32.02 5.60 5.37
N ILE A 199 31.52 4.57 4.68
CA ILE A 199 32.36 3.66 3.88
C ILE A 199 32.97 4.39 2.70
N TYR A 200 32.18 5.22 1.99
CA TYR A 200 32.68 5.98 0.82
C TYR A 200 33.79 6.98 1.19
N LYS A 201 33.70 7.62 2.34
CA LYS A 201 34.70 8.56 2.85
C LYS A 201 36.01 7.90 3.28
N ASP A 202 36.03 6.61 3.53
CA ASP A 202 37.27 5.88 3.86
C ASP A 202 38.01 5.51 2.60
N PRO A 203 39.24 6.05 2.36
CA PRO A 203 40.02 5.80 1.14
C PRO A 203 40.25 4.31 0.82
N LEU A 204 40.20 3.45 1.85
CA LEU A 204 40.35 2.00 1.67
C LEU A 204 39.19 1.37 0.91
N TYR A 205 37.99 2.00 0.96
CA TYR A 205 36.76 1.45 0.40
C TYR A 205 36.15 2.29 -0.73
N THR A 206 36.65 3.54 -0.97
CA THR A 206 36.10 4.44 -1.98
C THR A 206 36.02 3.78 -3.36
N GLN A 207 37.11 3.14 -3.82
CA GLN A 207 37.09 2.45 -5.12
C GLN A 207 36.08 1.29 -5.17
N ALA A 208 36.01 0.49 -4.11
CA ALA A 208 35.01 -0.60 -4.05
C ALA A 208 33.56 -0.07 -4.05
N MET A 209 33.31 1.09 -3.44
CA MET A 209 32.01 1.74 -3.45
C MET A 209 31.63 2.26 -4.84
N LEU A 210 32.58 2.85 -5.58
CA LEU A 210 32.38 3.26 -6.96
C LEU A 210 32.06 2.06 -7.87
N GLU A 211 32.83 0.99 -7.75
CA GLU A 211 32.62 -0.24 -8.53
C GLU A 211 31.24 -0.88 -8.21
N TYR A 212 30.84 -0.88 -6.93
CA TYR A 212 29.53 -1.37 -6.48
C TYR A 212 28.41 -0.55 -7.09
N ALA A 213 28.45 0.78 -6.98
CA ALA A 213 27.41 1.67 -7.50
C ALA A 213 27.30 1.61 -9.04
N MET A 214 28.43 1.57 -9.75
CA MET A 214 28.44 1.42 -11.22
C MET A 214 27.83 0.08 -11.66
N ASN A 215 28.09 -1.01 -10.92
CA ASN A 215 27.48 -2.31 -11.22
C ASN A 215 25.93 -2.26 -11.15
N ASP A 216 25.34 -1.48 -10.25
CA ASP A 216 23.89 -1.44 -10.07
C ASP A 216 23.17 -0.81 -11.27
N THR A 217 23.73 0.25 -11.87
CA THR A 217 23.20 0.82 -13.11
C THR A 217 23.42 -0.07 -14.32
N GLU A 218 24.58 -0.73 -14.43
CA GLU A 218 24.85 -1.69 -15.50
C GLU A 218 23.84 -2.87 -15.44
N ILE A 219 23.66 -3.45 -14.27
CA ILE A 219 22.68 -4.51 -14.01
C ILE A 219 21.26 -4.04 -14.35
N THR A 220 20.87 -2.85 -13.92
CA THR A 220 19.56 -2.26 -14.18
C THR A 220 19.29 -2.15 -15.68
N LEU A 221 20.27 -1.67 -16.47
CA LEU A 221 20.12 -1.56 -17.91
C LEU A 221 20.05 -2.93 -18.61
N GLU A 222 20.84 -3.92 -18.17
CA GLU A 222 20.82 -5.26 -18.73
C GLU A 222 19.49 -6.00 -18.39
N LEU A 223 18.97 -5.85 -17.17
CA LEU A 223 17.66 -6.37 -16.82
C LEU A 223 16.55 -5.71 -17.65
N ALA A 224 16.64 -4.42 -17.92
CA ALA A 224 15.70 -3.71 -18.80
C ALA A 224 15.72 -4.31 -20.22
N LYS A 225 16.92 -4.51 -20.80
CA LYS A 225 17.10 -5.11 -22.12
C LYS A 225 16.52 -6.55 -22.19
N LEU A 226 16.62 -7.31 -21.12
CA LEU A 226 16.13 -8.69 -21.04
C LEU A 226 14.59 -8.73 -20.89
N MET A 227 14.03 -7.87 -20.02
CA MET A 227 12.61 -7.99 -19.62
C MET A 227 11.66 -7.20 -20.54
N TYR A 228 12.11 -6.12 -21.16
CA TYR A 228 11.26 -5.32 -22.05
C TYR A 228 10.68 -6.10 -23.24
N PRO A 229 11.45 -6.92 -23.97
CA PRO A 229 10.90 -7.78 -25.02
C PRO A 229 9.84 -8.76 -24.51
N VAL A 230 9.98 -9.26 -23.28
CA VAL A 230 8.99 -10.14 -22.66
C VAL A 230 7.67 -9.41 -22.43
N VAL A 231 7.71 -8.17 -21.96
CA VAL A 231 6.51 -7.33 -21.78
C VAL A 231 5.81 -7.07 -23.11
N ILE A 232 6.58 -6.81 -24.18
CA ILE A 232 6.04 -6.68 -25.55
C ILE A 232 5.38 -7.98 -26.00
N GLY A 233 6.06 -9.10 -25.91
CA GLY A 233 5.55 -10.44 -26.29
C GLY A 233 4.31 -10.86 -25.50
N ARG A 234 4.13 -10.33 -24.31
CA ARG A 234 2.92 -10.52 -23.49
C ARG A 234 1.81 -9.53 -23.79
N GLU A 235 1.98 -8.63 -24.75
CA GLU A 235 1.01 -7.57 -25.11
C GLU A 235 0.70 -6.63 -23.93
N GLN A 236 1.67 -6.38 -23.03
CA GLN A 236 1.51 -5.54 -21.84
C GLN A 236 2.26 -4.18 -21.92
N LEU A 237 2.71 -3.78 -23.13
CA LEU A 237 3.45 -2.52 -23.30
C LEU A 237 2.62 -1.29 -22.89
N HIS A 238 1.32 -1.31 -23.12
CA HIS A 238 0.42 -0.23 -22.69
C HIS A 238 0.32 -0.12 -21.15
N LEU A 239 0.34 -1.26 -20.44
CA LEU A 239 0.40 -1.27 -18.98
C LEU A 239 1.75 -0.77 -18.48
N PHE A 240 2.85 -1.18 -19.11
CA PHE A 240 4.18 -0.67 -18.78
C PHE A 240 4.25 0.86 -18.90
N LYS A 241 3.74 1.42 -20.01
CA LYS A 241 3.66 2.87 -20.19
C LYS A 241 2.80 3.56 -19.13
N LYS A 242 1.62 3.00 -18.81
CA LYS A 242 0.73 3.53 -17.77
C LYS A 242 1.39 3.50 -16.39
N GLU A 243 2.01 2.40 -16.01
CA GLU A 243 2.72 2.28 -14.72
C GLU A 243 3.88 3.28 -14.61
N ASN A 244 4.64 3.49 -15.68
CA ASN A 244 5.72 4.49 -15.68
C ASN A 244 5.18 5.92 -15.63
N ASN A 245 4.08 6.23 -16.30
CA ASN A 245 3.41 7.53 -16.19
C ASN A 245 2.86 7.82 -14.78
N LEU A 246 2.68 6.80 -13.97
CA LEU A 246 2.26 6.91 -12.57
C LEU A 246 3.41 7.28 -11.62
N ILE A 247 4.68 7.11 -12.01
CA ILE A 247 5.85 7.36 -11.16
C ILE A 247 5.86 8.80 -10.64
N LEU A 248 5.74 9.79 -11.52
CA LEU A 248 5.76 11.22 -11.14
C LEU A 248 4.53 11.65 -10.32
N PRO A 249 3.28 11.24 -10.64
CA PRO A 249 2.13 11.46 -9.76
C PRO A 249 2.35 10.93 -8.33
N LEU A 250 2.79 9.68 -8.18
CA LEU A 250 3.07 9.11 -6.85
C LEU A 250 4.24 9.83 -6.15
N PHE A 251 5.30 10.16 -6.88
CA PHE A 251 6.40 10.96 -6.34
C PHE A 251 5.90 12.30 -5.75
N ARG A 252 5.01 13.02 -6.48
CA ARG A 252 4.44 14.28 -5.98
C ARG A 252 3.59 14.08 -4.73
N MET A 253 2.73 13.05 -4.68
CA MET A 253 1.98 12.70 -3.47
C MET A 253 2.92 12.42 -2.27
N GLU A 254 3.95 11.62 -2.48
CA GLU A 254 4.93 11.29 -1.44
C GLU A 254 5.67 12.53 -0.94
N ARG A 255 5.91 13.52 -1.82
CA ARG A 255 6.52 14.82 -1.46
C ARG A 255 5.58 15.72 -0.67
N VAL A 256 4.26 15.59 -0.80
CA VAL A 256 3.28 16.30 0.03
C VAL A 256 3.31 15.78 1.45
N GLY A 257 3.22 14.47 1.66
CA GLY A 257 3.15 13.84 2.99
C GLY A 257 1.87 14.23 3.76
N LEU A 258 1.78 13.80 5.02
CA LEU A 258 0.65 14.08 5.91
C LEU A 258 1.06 15.02 7.03
N ASN A 259 0.31 16.09 7.25
CA ASN A 259 0.54 16.98 8.39
C ASN A 259 0.12 16.28 9.69
N VAL A 260 0.96 16.34 10.72
CA VAL A 260 0.82 15.53 11.93
C VAL A 260 0.72 16.40 13.17
N ASP A 261 -0.30 16.16 14.00
CA ASP A 261 -0.41 16.75 15.34
C ASP A 261 0.54 16.03 16.31
N ARG A 262 1.77 16.50 16.39
CA ARG A 262 2.80 15.92 17.27
C ARG A 262 2.46 16.06 18.75
N GLU A 263 1.78 17.13 19.16
CA GLU A 263 1.39 17.35 20.55
C GLU A 263 0.35 16.31 20.99
N TYR A 264 -0.66 16.07 20.16
CA TYR A 264 -1.64 15.02 20.39
C TYR A 264 -0.97 13.63 20.46
N ILE A 265 -0.02 13.33 19.56
CA ILE A 265 0.66 12.04 19.56
C ILE A 265 1.53 11.87 20.81
N GLU A 266 2.27 12.90 21.24
CA GLU A 266 3.08 12.83 22.47
C GLU A 266 2.20 12.64 23.71
N ALA A 267 1.09 13.36 23.82
CA ALA A 267 0.14 13.16 24.92
C ALA A 267 -0.43 11.72 24.90
N SER A 268 -0.75 11.21 23.71
CA SER A 268 -1.23 9.82 23.53
C SER A 268 -0.14 8.79 23.84
N ARG A 269 1.12 9.07 23.51
CA ARG A 269 2.27 8.23 23.83
C ARG A 269 2.38 8.01 25.35
N ILE A 270 2.35 9.10 26.11
CA ILE A 270 2.43 9.05 27.58
C ILE A 270 1.26 8.24 28.16
N LYS A 271 0.02 8.56 27.74
CA LYS A 271 -1.19 7.87 28.23
C LYS A 271 -1.15 6.37 27.92
N THR A 272 -0.86 6.02 26.67
CA THR A 272 -0.84 4.62 26.23
C THR A 272 0.23 3.84 26.92
N ARG A 273 1.43 4.41 27.09
CA ARG A 273 2.52 3.75 27.84
C ARG A 273 2.14 3.47 29.29
N GLN A 274 1.57 4.45 29.98
CA GLN A 274 1.09 4.30 31.35
C GLN A 274 0.04 3.18 31.46
N TYR A 275 -0.88 3.12 30.49
CA TYR A 275 -1.90 2.08 30.45
C TYR A 275 -1.31 0.69 30.20
N ILE A 276 -0.35 0.54 29.28
CA ILE A 276 0.37 -0.71 29.03
C ILE A 276 1.08 -1.18 30.29
N LEU A 277 1.79 -0.29 31.01
CA LEU A 277 2.48 -0.64 32.24
C LEU A 277 1.50 -1.13 33.33
N ARG A 278 0.35 -0.48 33.48
CA ARG A 278 -0.71 -0.91 34.39
C ARG A 278 -1.25 -2.30 34.04
N LYS A 279 -1.51 -2.55 32.75
CA LYS A 279 -1.99 -3.86 32.26
C LYS A 279 -0.93 -4.98 32.41
N ARG A 280 0.33 -4.66 32.23
CA ARG A 280 1.43 -5.62 32.49
C ARG A 280 1.52 -5.98 33.98
N ASP A 281 1.33 -5.00 34.86
CA ASP A 281 1.30 -5.22 36.30
C ASP A 281 0.08 -6.04 36.73
N GLU A 282 -1.10 -5.77 36.13
CA GLU A 282 -2.30 -6.58 36.34
C GLU A 282 -2.07 -8.04 35.91
N LEU A 283 -1.51 -8.26 34.72
CA LEU A 283 -1.15 -9.60 34.25
C LEU A 283 -0.16 -10.27 35.20
N SER A 284 0.89 -9.57 35.60
CA SER A 284 1.93 -10.13 36.51
C SER A 284 1.36 -10.55 37.86
N ARG A 285 0.43 -9.77 38.44
CA ARG A 285 -0.29 -10.14 39.65
C ARG A 285 -1.16 -11.38 39.44
N LEU A 286 -1.85 -11.47 38.31
CA LEU A 286 -2.74 -12.59 37.97
C LEU A 286 -1.93 -13.89 37.77
N VAL A 287 -0.80 -13.81 37.05
CA VAL A 287 0.01 -15.00 36.72
C VAL A 287 1.10 -15.34 37.76
N GLY A 288 1.50 -14.38 38.60
CA GLY A 288 2.51 -14.56 39.66
C GLY A 288 3.95 -14.31 39.18
N GLU A 289 4.14 -13.88 37.94
CA GLU A 289 5.46 -13.56 37.37
C GLU A 289 5.33 -12.48 36.28
N SER A 290 6.43 -11.80 35.95
CA SER A 290 6.48 -10.89 34.82
C SER A 290 6.72 -11.66 33.53
N ILE A 291 5.80 -11.53 32.54
CA ILE A 291 5.94 -12.15 31.23
C ILE A 291 5.77 -11.11 30.15
N LYS A 292 6.56 -11.23 29.05
CA LYS A 292 6.34 -10.45 27.82
C LYS A 292 5.33 -11.19 26.94
N VAL A 293 4.36 -10.46 26.39
CA VAL A 293 3.27 -11.05 25.58
C VAL A 293 3.74 -11.68 24.27
N GLY A 294 4.99 -11.42 23.85
CA GLY A 294 5.66 -12.09 22.73
C GLY A 294 6.33 -13.43 23.08
N GLN A 295 6.38 -13.83 24.34
CA GLN A 295 7.01 -15.10 24.77
C GLN A 295 6.04 -16.29 24.58
N HIS A 296 5.77 -16.65 23.32
CA HIS A 296 4.77 -17.65 22.94
C HIS A 296 4.91 -18.99 23.69
N LYS A 297 6.15 -19.48 23.87
CA LYS A 297 6.41 -20.72 24.60
C LYS A 297 6.04 -20.57 26.07
N ARG A 298 6.55 -19.52 26.76
CA ARG A 298 6.29 -19.29 28.20
C ARG A 298 4.78 -19.15 28.47
N ILE A 299 4.03 -18.46 27.58
CA ILE A 299 2.58 -18.35 27.72
C ILE A 299 1.92 -19.72 27.72
N LYS A 300 2.28 -20.61 26.77
CA LYS A 300 1.72 -21.97 26.72
C LYS A 300 2.05 -22.78 27.98
N ASP A 301 3.30 -22.72 28.42
CA ASP A 301 3.76 -23.42 29.63
C ASP A 301 3.02 -22.92 30.88
N LEU A 302 2.89 -21.60 31.02
CA LEU A 302 2.17 -20.94 32.11
C LEU A 302 0.68 -21.35 32.18
N PHE A 303 -0.02 -21.37 31.04
CA PHE A 303 -1.43 -21.78 30.96
C PHE A 303 -1.61 -23.24 31.40
N LYS A 304 -0.67 -24.10 31.00
CA LYS A 304 -0.65 -25.51 31.43
C LYS A 304 -0.34 -25.64 32.92
N GLU A 305 0.70 -24.98 33.40
CA GLU A 305 1.18 -25.07 34.80
C GLU A 305 0.14 -24.53 35.79
N LYS A 306 -0.42 -23.34 35.52
CA LYS A 306 -1.27 -22.63 36.46
C LYS A 306 -2.74 -23.06 36.40
N TRP A 307 -3.25 -23.34 35.22
CA TRP A 307 -4.68 -23.63 35.01
C TRP A 307 -4.95 -25.01 34.39
N GLY A 308 -3.93 -25.79 34.04
CA GLY A 308 -4.10 -27.05 33.34
C GLY A 308 -4.69 -26.89 31.91
N VAL A 309 -4.58 -25.69 31.33
CA VAL A 309 -5.06 -25.40 29.98
C VAL A 309 -3.94 -25.66 28.98
N VAL A 310 -4.14 -26.64 28.09
CA VAL A 310 -3.18 -26.98 27.04
C VAL A 310 -3.50 -26.18 25.79
N LEU A 311 -2.66 -25.19 25.46
CA LEU A 311 -2.78 -24.38 24.25
C LEU A 311 -1.92 -24.98 23.12
N GLN A 312 -2.53 -25.26 21.97
CA GLN A 312 -1.81 -25.67 20.74
C GLN A 312 -0.96 -24.51 20.19
N SER A 313 -1.52 -23.30 20.20
CA SER A 313 -0.88 -22.05 19.86
C SER A 313 -1.18 -21.00 20.93
N SER A 314 -0.41 -19.93 21.00
CA SER A 314 -0.75 -18.74 21.78
C SER A 314 -1.17 -17.57 20.90
N ASP A 315 -1.63 -17.82 19.67
CA ASP A 315 -2.21 -16.80 18.80
C ASP A 315 -3.54 -16.25 19.34
N ASP A 316 -4.04 -15.21 18.71
CA ASP A 316 -5.25 -14.52 19.16
C ASP A 316 -6.46 -15.46 19.20
N ARG A 317 -6.59 -16.36 18.22
CA ARG A 317 -7.71 -17.32 18.13
C ARG A 317 -7.66 -18.35 19.25
N ALA A 318 -6.47 -18.91 19.51
CA ALA A 318 -6.31 -19.89 20.58
C ALA A 318 -6.59 -19.28 21.96
N LEU A 319 -6.12 -18.04 22.21
CA LEU A 319 -6.39 -17.31 23.45
C LEU A 319 -7.86 -16.89 23.58
N ALA A 320 -8.52 -16.49 22.47
CA ALA A 320 -9.95 -16.17 22.49
C ALA A 320 -10.84 -17.36 22.85
N GLY A 321 -10.40 -18.59 22.53
CA GLY A 321 -11.12 -19.83 22.88
C GLY A 321 -10.98 -20.30 24.32
N VAL A 322 -10.20 -19.62 25.17
CA VAL A 322 -10.00 -20.00 26.56
C VAL A 322 -11.23 -19.60 27.40
N SER A 323 -11.87 -20.58 28.05
CA SER A 323 -13.07 -20.37 28.86
C SER A 323 -12.90 -20.65 30.35
N ARG A 324 -11.75 -21.24 30.79
CA ARG A 324 -11.51 -21.55 32.20
C ARG A 324 -11.29 -20.26 32.99
N PRO A 325 -12.02 -20.03 34.12
CA PRO A 325 -11.83 -18.84 34.95
C PRO A 325 -10.35 -18.61 35.35
N GLY A 326 -9.92 -17.37 35.43
CA GLY A 326 -8.52 -16.97 35.64
C GLY A 326 -7.64 -17.12 34.41
N ALA A 327 -7.69 -18.24 33.71
CA ALA A 327 -7.02 -18.39 32.42
C ALA A 327 -7.65 -17.50 31.34
N GLN A 328 -8.98 -17.36 31.36
CA GLN A 328 -9.73 -16.48 30.46
C GLN A 328 -9.32 -15.01 30.67
N ASP A 329 -9.20 -14.57 31.94
CA ASP A 329 -8.79 -13.22 32.29
C ASP A 329 -7.35 -12.94 31.79
N ALA A 330 -6.41 -13.87 32.05
CA ALA A 330 -5.06 -13.78 31.56
C ALA A 330 -5.00 -13.75 30.02
N ALA A 331 -5.78 -14.58 29.34
CA ALA A 331 -5.86 -14.60 27.89
C ALA A 331 -6.38 -13.27 27.34
N LYS A 332 -7.41 -12.68 27.95
CA LYS A 332 -7.95 -11.37 27.60
C LYS A 332 -6.89 -10.27 27.72
N ILE A 333 -6.21 -10.21 28.87
CA ILE A 333 -5.16 -9.20 29.11
C ILE A 333 -3.99 -9.37 28.12
N ILE A 334 -3.56 -10.60 27.84
CA ILE A 334 -2.48 -10.85 26.85
C ILE A 334 -2.87 -10.37 25.46
N ARG A 335 -4.09 -10.63 25.01
CA ARG A 335 -4.60 -10.18 23.71
C ARG A 335 -4.66 -8.66 23.65
N GLU A 336 -5.19 -8.03 24.69
CA GLU A 336 -5.25 -6.58 24.83
C GLU A 336 -3.84 -5.95 24.78
N LEU A 337 -2.91 -6.44 25.58
CA LEU A 337 -1.51 -5.99 25.61
C LEU A 337 -0.82 -6.11 24.24
N ARG A 338 -1.04 -7.21 23.51
CA ARG A 338 -0.50 -7.35 22.14
C ARG A 338 -1.02 -6.28 21.19
N THR A 339 -2.30 -5.96 21.30
CA THR A 339 -2.90 -4.89 20.51
C THR A 339 -2.34 -3.53 20.90
N LEU A 340 -2.26 -3.23 22.18
CA LEU A 340 -1.72 -1.98 22.71
C LEU A 340 -0.25 -1.77 22.31
N GLU A 341 0.62 -2.78 22.51
CA GLU A 341 2.03 -2.71 22.16
C GLU A 341 2.25 -2.55 20.65
N LYS A 342 1.42 -3.24 19.83
CA LYS A 342 1.44 -3.05 18.38
C LYS A 342 1.05 -1.62 18.00
N TRP A 343 0.00 -1.05 18.60
CA TRP A 343 -0.43 0.31 18.29
C TRP A 343 0.59 1.34 18.74
N TYR A 344 1.18 1.13 19.90
CA TYR A 344 2.23 1.99 20.43
C TYR A 344 3.44 2.07 19.48
N SER A 345 3.96 0.93 19.05
CA SER A 345 5.13 0.87 18.18
C SER A 345 4.82 1.23 16.72
N ALA A 346 3.75 0.62 16.15
CA ALA A 346 3.48 0.72 14.72
C ALA A 346 2.80 2.03 14.31
N TYR A 347 2.13 2.72 15.23
CA TYR A 347 1.43 3.97 14.91
C TYR A 347 1.96 5.16 15.70
N ILE A 348 2.04 5.11 17.03
CA ILE A 348 2.48 6.25 17.85
C ILE A 348 3.95 6.58 17.59
N LEU A 349 4.86 5.64 17.90
CA LEU A 349 6.30 5.87 17.74
C LEU A 349 6.68 6.10 16.28
N ARG A 350 6.07 5.35 15.36
CA ARG A 350 6.36 5.49 13.94
C ARG A 350 5.91 6.84 13.35
N LEU A 351 4.77 7.40 13.79
CA LEU A 351 4.34 8.73 13.36
C LEU A 351 5.25 9.82 13.92
N LEU A 352 5.69 9.71 15.17
CA LEU A 352 6.65 10.64 15.75
C LEU A 352 7.98 10.63 15.00
N ASP A 353 8.50 9.45 14.69
CA ASP A 353 9.71 9.28 13.91
C ASP A 353 9.59 9.86 12.49
N LYS A 354 8.55 9.45 11.74
CA LYS A 354 8.33 9.93 10.37
C LYS A 354 8.08 11.44 10.27
N SER A 355 7.55 12.07 11.32
CA SER A 355 7.29 13.51 11.36
C SER A 355 8.39 14.33 12.07
N ALA A 356 9.52 13.70 12.41
CA ALA A 356 10.58 14.37 13.18
C ALA A 356 11.27 15.51 12.40
N PHE A 357 11.32 15.41 11.07
CA PHE A 357 12.06 16.35 10.23
C PHE A 357 11.39 17.74 10.13
N ASP A 358 10.10 17.79 9.80
CA ASP A 358 9.38 19.04 9.52
C ASP A 358 7.91 19.03 9.98
N GLY A 359 7.53 18.07 10.82
CA GLY A 359 6.16 17.90 11.31
C GLY A 359 5.23 17.17 10.34
N ARG A 360 5.73 16.72 9.17
CA ARG A 360 4.96 15.94 8.20
C ARG A 360 5.47 14.50 8.16
N ALA A 361 4.57 13.55 8.14
CA ALA A 361 4.91 12.14 7.96
C ALA A 361 4.95 11.78 6.47
N TYR A 362 6.07 11.22 6.05
CA TYR A 362 6.31 10.79 4.67
C TYR A 362 6.31 9.26 4.57
N THR A 363 5.78 8.74 3.45
CA THR A 363 5.79 7.30 3.18
C THR A 363 5.90 7.04 1.68
N GLN A 364 6.53 5.94 1.31
CA GLN A 364 6.53 5.48 -0.06
C GLN A 364 5.19 4.85 -0.41
N ILE A 365 4.70 5.14 -1.62
CA ILE A 365 3.53 4.50 -2.22
C ILE A 365 4.03 3.45 -3.22
N ASN A 366 4.00 2.20 -2.81
CA ASN A 366 4.51 1.10 -3.62
C ASN A 366 3.47 0.65 -4.65
N GLN A 367 3.76 0.83 -5.93
CA GLN A 367 2.87 0.45 -7.04
C GLN A 367 3.07 -0.99 -7.53
N SER A 368 4.08 -1.69 -7.01
CA SER A 368 4.48 -3.03 -7.49
C SER A 368 4.35 -4.14 -6.45
N ALA A 369 3.94 -3.83 -5.20
CA ALA A 369 3.93 -4.81 -4.11
C ALA A 369 2.78 -5.83 -4.19
N ALA A 370 1.59 -5.41 -4.61
CA ALA A 370 0.42 -6.29 -4.61
C ALA A 370 0.30 -7.10 -5.90
N ASN A 371 -0.01 -8.39 -5.80
CA ASN A 371 -0.25 -9.27 -6.95
C ASN A 371 -1.40 -8.78 -7.84
N THR A 372 -2.39 -8.11 -7.28
CA THR A 372 -3.52 -7.52 -8.00
C THR A 372 -3.16 -6.26 -8.77
N GLY A 373 -1.99 -5.65 -8.51
CA GLY A 373 -1.59 -4.37 -9.06
C GLY A 373 -2.06 -3.17 -8.22
N ARG A 374 -2.67 -3.38 -7.05
CA ARG A 374 -2.99 -2.28 -6.12
C ARG A 374 -1.72 -1.59 -5.64
N VAL A 375 -1.78 -0.30 -5.46
CA VAL A 375 -0.76 0.46 -4.74
C VAL A 375 -0.89 0.21 -3.24
N SER A 376 0.21 0.29 -2.52
CA SER A 376 0.22 0.11 -1.06
C SER A 376 1.10 1.14 -0.38
N SER A 377 0.70 1.56 0.82
CA SER A 377 1.46 2.44 1.70
C SER A 377 1.19 2.10 3.16
N ASP A 378 2.05 2.57 4.05
CA ASP A 378 1.87 2.36 5.50
C ASP A 378 0.56 2.97 6.02
N PHE A 379 0.18 4.13 5.49
CA PHE A 379 -0.98 4.88 5.97
C PHE A 379 -2.32 4.24 5.62
N GLN A 380 -2.36 3.38 4.59
CA GLN A 380 -3.56 2.61 4.23
C GLN A 380 -4.01 1.66 5.36
N GLN A 381 -3.11 1.32 6.29
CA GLN A 381 -3.40 0.40 7.40
C GLN A 381 -3.89 1.12 8.67
N PHE A 382 -4.07 2.46 8.64
CA PHE A 382 -4.51 3.20 9.82
C PHE A 382 -5.94 2.81 10.21
N PRO A 383 -6.13 2.32 11.45
CA PRO A 383 -7.46 1.95 11.95
C PRO A 383 -8.47 3.08 11.84
N LYS A 384 -9.71 2.72 11.53
CA LYS A 384 -10.84 3.68 11.47
C LYS A 384 -11.37 4.07 12.84
N HIS A 385 -11.00 3.33 13.89
CA HIS A 385 -11.49 3.51 15.25
C HIS A 385 -10.34 3.87 16.19
N ALA A 386 -10.67 4.60 17.24
CA ALA A 386 -9.75 4.88 18.32
C ALA A 386 -9.50 3.65 19.20
N MET A 387 -8.39 3.67 19.93
CA MET A 387 -8.14 2.77 21.04
C MET A 387 -8.56 3.44 22.34
N TYR A 388 -9.22 2.68 23.20
CA TYR A 388 -9.74 3.14 24.49
C TYR A 388 -9.16 2.33 25.65
N ASP A 389 -9.14 2.92 26.85
CA ASP A 389 -8.84 2.23 28.09
C ASP A 389 -10.11 1.56 28.69
N ASP A 390 -9.95 0.90 29.86
CA ASP A 390 -11.06 0.24 30.58
C ASP A 390 -12.19 1.20 31.00
N ASN A 391 -11.91 2.51 31.10
CA ASN A 391 -12.86 3.56 31.47
C ASN A 391 -13.49 4.23 30.23
N ASN A 392 -13.26 3.66 29.05
CA ASN A 392 -13.70 4.21 27.78
C ASN A 392 -13.10 5.61 27.47
N GLN A 393 -11.89 5.89 27.97
CA GLN A 393 -11.15 7.09 27.64
C GLN A 393 -10.24 6.80 26.44
N GLU A 394 -10.24 7.70 25.45
CA GLU A 394 -9.41 7.57 24.26
C GLU A 394 -7.92 7.61 24.61
N LEU A 395 -7.22 6.56 24.27
CA LEU A 395 -5.76 6.47 24.35
C LEU A 395 -5.11 7.06 23.10
N PHE A 396 -5.55 6.65 21.92
CA PHE A 396 -5.02 7.11 20.65
C PHE A 396 -5.95 6.81 19.47
N HIS A 397 -6.05 7.75 18.53
CA HIS A 397 -6.71 7.57 17.25
C HIS A 397 -5.76 7.93 16.11
N PRO A 398 -5.23 6.97 15.32
CA PRO A 398 -4.24 7.26 14.28
C PRO A 398 -4.69 8.31 13.26
N ARG A 399 -5.98 8.30 12.86
CA ARG A 399 -6.52 9.28 11.91
C ARG A 399 -6.71 10.67 12.52
N ARG A 400 -6.97 10.78 13.82
CA ARG A 400 -7.04 12.08 14.51
C ARG A 400 -5.69 12.77 14.55
N ALA A 401 -4.60 11.99 14.55
CA ALA A 401 -3.24 12.52 14.49
C ALA A 401 -2.90 13.21 13.17
N ILE A 402 -3.70 13.00 12.12
CA ILE A 402 -3.49 13.61 10.80
C ILE A 402 -4.45 14.80 10.67
N ILE A 403 -3.87 15.99 10.63
CA ILE A 403 -4.60 17.28 10.66
C ILE A 403 -4.48 18.03 9.34
N THR A 404 -5.36 19.01 9.14
CA THR A 404 -5.25 19.94 8.02
C THR A 404 -3.95 20.76 8.13
N THR A 405 -3.44 21.23 7.00
CA THR A 405 -2.09 21.84 6.94
C THR A 405 -2.09 23.31 7.39
N GLY A 406 -3.21 24.04 7.26
CA GLY A 406 -3.24 25.50 7.45
C GLY A 406 -2.55 26.25 6.31
N ASN A 407 -2.30 27.55 6.51
CA ASN A 407 -1.65 28.41 5.52
C ASN A 407 -2.32 28.39 4.13
N GLY A 408 -3.65 28.39 4.12
CA GLY A 408 -4.46 28.33 2.93
C GLY A 408 -4.85 26.91 2.51
N TYR A 409 -4.39 25.86 3.21
CA TYR A 409 -4.81 24.47 3.07
C TYR A 409 -5.61 24.05 4.32
N ASP A 410 -6.72 24.76 4.56
CA ASP A 410 -7.53 24.59 5.75
C ASP A 410 -8.52 23.42 5.63
N ASN A 411 -8.65 22.88 4.41
CA ASN A 411 -9.57 21.80 4.07
C ASN A 411 -8.83 20.64 3.41
N THR A 412 -9.16 19.42 3.85
CA THR A 412 -8.77 18.20 3.15
C THR A 412 -10.02 17.50 2.65
N TYR A 413 -10.10 17.27 1.34
CA TYR A 413 -11.20 16.56 0.69
C TYR A 413 -10.80 15.11 0.42
N TYR A 414 -11.76 14.22 0.56
CA TYR A 414 -11.65 12.79 0.33
C TYR A 414 -12.72 12.37 -0.68
N LEU A 415 -12.30 11.74 -1.76
CA LEU A 415 -13.17 11.21 -2.79
C LEU A 415 -13.02 9.69 -2.82
N ASP A 416 -14.05 8.96 -2.36
CA ASP A 416 -14.04 7.50 -2.21
C ASP A 416 -15.00 6.85 -3.21
N TYR A 417 -14.52 5.84 -3.92
CA TYR A 417 -15.40 5.09 -4.82
C TYR A 417 -16.44 4.26 -4.07
N SER A 418 -17.69 4.51 -4.34
CA SER A 418 -18.81 3.77 -3.75
C SER A 418 -18.89 2.35 -4.30
N GLN A 419 -18.47 1.35 -3.50
CA GLN A 419 -18.57 -0.08 -3.79
C GLN A 419 -17.95 -0.50 -5.14
N ILE A 420 -16.83 0.05 -5.51
CA ILE A 420 -16.26 -0.10 -6.87
C ILE A 420 -16.03 -1.56 -7.27
N GLU A 421 -15.54 -2.43 -6.36
CA GLU A 421 -15.31 -3.84 -6.67
C GLU A 421 -16.60 -4.56 -7.06
N LEU A 422 -17.70 -4.27 -6.37
CA LEU A 422 -19.01 -4.87 -6.66
C LEU A 422 -19.61 -4.29 -7.96
N ARG A 423 -19.39 -3.02 -8.26
CA ARG A 423 -19.78 -2.39 -9.53
C ARG A 423 -19.00 -2.99 -10.71
N VAL A 424 -17.70 -3.20 -10.54
CA VAL A 424 -16.86 -3.87 -11.55
C VAL A 424 -17.29 -5.33 -11.71
N GLN A 425 -17.62 -6.04 -10.64
CA GLN A 425 -18.15 -7.39 -10.72
C GLN A 425 -19.49 -7.44 -11.47
N ALA A 426 -20.39 -6.52 -11.19
CA ALA A 426 -21.65 -6.38 -11.91
C ALA A 426 -21.44 -6.16 -13.41
N ASN A 427 -20.45 -5.31 -13.78
CA ASN A 427 -20.09 -5.09 -15.16
C ASN A 427 -19.53 -6.34 -15.85
N TYR A 428 -18.67 -7.11 -15.16
CA TYR A 428 -18.16 -8.38 -15.71
C TYR A 428 -19.26 -9.40 -15.93
N THR A 429 -20.22 -9.56 -14.99
CA THR A 429 -21.34 -10.49 -15.17
C THR A 429 -22.24 -10.05 -16.32
N PHE A 430 -22.45 -8.75 -16.49
CA PHE A 430 -23.18 -8.18 -17.62
C PHE A 430 -22.50 -8.49 -18.96
N ASP A 431 -21.21 -8.18 -19.10
CA ASP A 431 -20.45 -8.36 -20.36
C ASP A 431 -20.39 -9.83 -20.80
N ILE A 432 -20.22 -10.73 -19.84
CA ILE A 432 -20.05 -12.19 -20.10
C ILE A 432 -21.37 -12.87 -20.45
N SER A 433 -22.47 -12.45 -19.84
CA SER A 433 -23.77 -13.12 -19.96
C SER A 433 -24.64 -12.59 -21.11
N GLY A 434 -24.14 -11.59 -21.83
CA GLY A 434 -24.95 -10.91 -22.88
C GLY A 434 -26.08 -10.04 -22.27
N GLY A 435 -25.84 -9.49 -21.07
CA GLY A 435 -26.73 -8.50 -20.47
C GLY A 435 -27.47 -8.96 -19.21
N ASP A 436 -26.85 -9.76 -18.32
CA ASP A 436 -27.46 -10.04 -17.02
C ASP A 436 -27.59 -8.77 -16.18
N LEU A 437 -28.84 -8.44 -15.86
CA LEU A 437 -29.21 -7.21 -15.18
C LEU A 437 -29.29 -7.34 -13.66
N ASN A 438 -29.21 -8.56 -13.09
CA ASN A 438 -29.51 -8.77 -11.67
C ASN A 438 -28.61 -7.99 -10.74
N MET A 439 -27.27 -8.01 -10.98
CA MET A 439 -26.35 -7.18 -10.19
C MET A 439 -26.42 -5.70 -10.60
N CYS A 440 -26.59 -5.41 -11.89
CA CYS A 440 -26.63 -4.03 -12.41
C CYS A 440 -27.82 -3.24 -11.84
N ARG A 441 -28.97 -3.86 -11.65
CA ARG A 441 -30.17 -3.24 -11.07
C ARG A 441 -29.95 -2.62 -9.70
N ALA A 442 -29.02 -3.18 -8.91
CA ALA A 442 -28.68 -2.63 -7.61
C ALA A 442 -28.06 -1.23 -7.66
N TYR A 443 -27.52 -0.84 -8.81
CA TYR A 443 -26.79 0.41 -9.01
C TYR A 443 -27.47 1.39 -9.96
N MET A 444 -28.62 1.03 -10.53
CA MET A 444 -29.28 1.79 -11.60
C MET A 444 -30.72 2.09 -11.21
N PRO A 445 -30.99 3.20 -10.49
CA PRO A 445 -32.34 3.63 -10.18
C PRO A 445 -33.01 4.21 -11.44
N PHE A 446 -34.17 3.70 -11.81
CA PHE A 446 -34.95 4.15 -12.96
C PHE A 446 -36.39 4.45 -12.60
N LYS A 447 -37.07 5.24 -13.43
CA LYS A 447 -38.53 5.33 -13.38
C LYS A 447 -39.12 4.01 -13.86
N CYS A 448 -39.94 3.40 -13.05
CA CYS A 448 -40.60 2.12 -13.39
C CYS A 448 -42.00 2.28 -14.02
N HIS A 449 -42.38 3.54 -14.35
CA HIS A 449 -43.64 3.84 -15.04
C HIS A 449 -43.35 4.84 -16.18
N ASN A 450 -43.89 4.56 -17.36
CA ASN A 450 -43.83 5.52 -18.49
C ASN A 450 -44.84 6.68 -18.30
N ALA A 451 -44.84 7.63 -19.20
CA ALA A 451 -45.73 8.79 -19.18
C ALA A 451 -47.25 8.42 -19.11
N SER A 452 -47.63 7.22 -19.59
CA SER A 452 -48.98 6.70 -19.47
C SER A 452 -49.32 5.95 -18.17
N GLY A 453 -48.36 5.90 -17.23
CA GLY A 453 -48.50 5.18 -15.96
C GLY A 453 -48.33 3.66 -16.07
N LYS A 454 -47.99 3.13 -17.24
CA LYS A 454 -47.73 1.71 -17.44
C LYS A 454 -46.41 1.29 -16.86
N LYS A 455 -46.36 0.27 -16.04
CA LYS A 455 -45.16 -0.30 -15.48
C LYS A 455 -44.30 -0.92 -16.59
N PHE A 456 -43.01 -0.60 -16.61
CA PHE A 456 -42.01 -1.15 -17.52
C PHE A 456 -40.65 -1.32 -16.83
N ASP A 457 -39.79 -2.13 -17.42
CA ASP A 457 -38.38 -2.22 -17.02
C ASP A 457 -37.55 -1.33 -17.96
N PRO A 458 -37.00 -0.20 -17.49
CA PRO A 458 -36.23 0.70 -18.35
C PRO A 458 -34.96 0.06 -18.91
N LEU A 459 -34.49 -1.04 -18.32
CA LEU A 459 -33.31 -1.77 -18.79
C LEU A 459 -33.59 -2.63 -20.04
N GLU A 460 -34.87 -2.90 -20.35
CA GLU A 460 -35.28 -3.63 -21.56
C GLU A 460 -35.33 -2.73 -22.81
N ASP A 461 -35.31 -1.40 -22.63
CA ASP A 461 -35.27 -0.46 -23.76
C ASP A 461 -33.91 -0.55 -24.47
N LYS A 462 -33.92 -0.79 -25.77
CA LYS A 462 -32.74 -1.02 -26.60
C LYS A 462 -32.18 0.26 -27.23
N ASP A 463 -32.89 1.37 -27.18
CA ASP A 463 -32.54 2.61 -27.88
C ASP A 463 -31.49 3.47 -27.14
N LEU A 464 -31.28 3.24 -25.83
CA LEU A 464 -30.31 3.96 -25.01
C LEU A 464 -29.37 3.00 -24.30
N THR A 465 -28.13 3.41 -24.14
CA THR A 465 -27.17 2.71 -23.27
C THR A 465 -27.57 2.83 -21.81
N PHE A 466 -27.10 1.93 -20.96
CA PHE A 466 -27.34 1.97 -19.50
C PHE A 466 -26.87 3.29 -18.89
N LYS A 467 -25.69 3.78 -19.29
CA LYS A 467 -25.14 5.05 -18.80
C LYS A 467 -26.03 6.23 -19.16
N GLU A 468 -26.56 6.27 -20.39
CA GLU A 468 -27.46 7.33 -20.84
C GLU A 468 -28.80 7.30 -20.08
N LYS A 469 -29.39 6.13 -19.89
CA LYS A 469 -30.62 5.96 -19.11
C LYS A 469 -30.46 6.42 -17.68
N TRP A 470 -29.34 6.03 -17.02
CA TRP A 470 -29.04 6.45 -15.67
C TRP A 470 -28.87 7.96 -15.54
N LEU A 471 -28.09 8.59 -16.42
CA LEU A 471 -27.88 10.04 -16.43
C LEU A 471 -29.18 10.83 -16.64
N GLN A 472 -30.11 10.32 -17.43
CA GLN A 472 -31.40 10.96 -17.66
C GLN A 472 -32.32 10.90 -16.42
N ASP A 473 -32.30 9.82 -15.66
CA ASP A 473 -33.24 9.56 -14.58
C ASP A 473 -32.66 9.68 -13.15
N GLU A 474 -31.38 10.03 -13.01
CA GLU A 474 -30.67 10.12 -11.72
C GLU A 474 -31.45 10.94 -10.68
N ASN A 475 -32.02 12.09 -11.05
CA ASN A 475 -32.72 13.00 -10.15
C ASN A 475 -34.23 12.76 -10.06
N ASN A 476 -34.77 11.88 -10.89
CA ASN A 476 -36.21 11.65 -11.04
C ASN A 476 -36.61 10.18 -10.87
N ALA A 477 -35.71 9.34 -10.37
CA ALA A 477 -35.95 7.91 -10.25
C ALA A 477 -37.13 7.60 -9.30
N VAL A 478 -38.11 6.89 -9.80
CA VAL A 478 -39.24 6.37 -9.02
C VAL A 478 -38.91 5.00 -8.42
N TRP A 479 -38.03 4.25 -9.09
CA TRP A 479 -37.56 2.97 -8.58
C TRP A 479 -36.31 3.16 -7.69
N LYS A 480 -36.39 2.67 -6.45
CA LYS A 480 -35.23 2.50 -5.58
C LYS A 480 -34.77 1.06 -5.73
N PRO A 481 -33.59 0.79 -6.24
CA PRO A 481 -33.08 -0.56 -6.37
C PRO A 481 -32.85 -1.16 -4.98
N VAL A 482 -33.05 -2.48 -4.88
CA VAL A 482 -32.64 -3.25 -3.72
C VAL A 482 -31.12 -3.40 -3.78
N ASP A 483 -30.40 -2.96 -2.77
CA ASP A 483 -28.95 -3.12 -2.73
C ASP A 483 -28.54 -4.61 -2.70
N LEU A 484 -27.32 -4.92 -3.17
CA LEU A 484 -26.85 -6.31 -3.31
C LEU A 484 -26.92 -7.11 -2.01
N HIS A 485 -26.69 -6.46 -0.87
CA HIS A 485 -26.72 -7.13 0.43
C HIS A 485 -28.13 -7.50 0.84
N SER A 486 -29.07 -6.60 0.59
CA SER A 486 -30.49 -6.85 0.79
C SER A 486 -31.01 -7.92 -0.16
N ALA A 487 -30.59 -7.91 -1.45
CA ALA A 487 -30.99 -8.93 -2.41
C ALA A 487 -30.60 -10.35 -1.95
N THR A 488 -29.34 -10.54 -1.53
CA THR A 488 -28.87 -11.82 -0.99
C THR A 488 -29.65 -12.22 0.29
N THR A 489 -29.95 -11.25 1.16
CA THR A 489 -30.67 -11.51 2.40
C THR A 489 -32.13 -11.90 2.15
N MET A 490 -32.79 -11.22 1.22
CA MET A 490 -34.18 -11.57 0.83
C MET A 490 -34.27 -12.96 0.19
N GLU A 491 -33.27 -13.37 -0.58
CA GLU A 491 -33.18 -14.72 -1.12
C GLU A 491 -32.92 -15.78 -0.03
N ALA A 492 -32.14 -15.42 1.01
CA ALA A 492 -31.89 -16.32 2.12
C ALA A 492 -33.08 -16.41 3.10
N PHE A 493 -33.76 -15.29 3.33
CA PHE A 493 -34.84 -15.18 4.33
C PHE A 493 -36.10 -14.51 3.71
N PRO A 494 -36.74 -15.17 2.75
CA PRO A 494 -37.88 -14.59 2.05
C PRO A 494 -39.13 -14.37 2.96
N GLU A 495 -39.13 -14.98 4.12
CA GLU A 495 -40.19 -14.87 5.14
C GLU A 495 -40.05 -13.58 5.97
N VAL A 496 -38.92 -12.89 5.95
CA VAL A 496 -38.65 -11.70 6.79
C VAL A 496 -38.95 -10.42 6.03
N ASP A 497 -39.80 -9.56 6.60
CA ASP A 497 -40.14 -8.26 6.00
C ASP A 497 -38.91 -7.33 5.97
N PRO A 498 -38.51 -6.82 4.79
CA PRO A 498 -37.34 -5.94 4.62
C PRO A 498 -37.39 -4.63 5.42
N THR A 499 -38.54 -4.24 5.94
CA THR A 499 -38.71 -2.99 6.72
C THR A 499 -38.42 -3.16 8.22
N THR A 500 -38.25 -4.38 8.70
CA THR A 500 -38.09 -4.71 10.12
C THR A 500 -36.65 -4.54 10.64
N SER A 501 -36.51 -4.45 11.96
CA SER A 501 -35.21 -4.47 12.64
C SER A 501 -34.50 -5.82 12.47
N GLU A 502 -35.25 -6.92 12.47
CA GLU A 502 -34.73 -8.26 12.21
C GLU A 502 -34.07 -8.35 10.84
N PHE A 503 -34.70 -7.80 9.80
CA PHE A 503 -34.06 -7.76 8.47
C PHE A 503 -32.74 -6.98 8.47
N LYS A 504 -32.63 -5.88 9.25
CA LYS A 504 -31.38 -5.12 9.35
C LYS A 504 -30.22 -5.95 9.93
N GLU A 505 -30.50 -6.79 10.92
CA GLU A 505 -29.54 -7.72 11.50
C GLU A 505 -29.12 -8.79 10.49
N LEU A 506 -30.10 -9.42 9.82
CA LEU A 506 -29.85 -10.41 8.78
C LEU A 506 -29.10 -9.83 7.57
N ARG A 507 -29.35 -8.55 7.24
CA ARG A 507 -28.62 -7.86 6.17
C ARG A 507 -27.13 -7.73 6.46
N ALA A 508 -26.70 -7.73 7.72
CA ALA A 508 -25.28 -7.81 8.06
C ALA A 508 -24.66 -9.14 7.61
N LEU A 509 -25.41 -10.25 7.70
CA LEU A 509 -24.97 -11.54 7.16
C LEU A 509 -24.88 -11.50 5.63
N GLY A 510 -25.86 -10.88 4.96
CA GLY A 510 -25.82 -10.63 3.51
C GLY A 510 -24.60 -9.83 3.08
N LYS A 511 -24.26 -8.79 3.83
CA LYS A 511 -23.06 -7.97 3.60
C LYS A 511 -21.78 -8.81 3.74
N ALA A 512 -21.64 -9.55 4.84
CA ALA A 512 -20.48 -10.41 5.08
C ALA A 512 -20.34 -11.48 3.98
N THR A 513 -21.45 -12.10 3.58
CA THR A 513 -21.50 -13.10 2.51
C THR A 513 -21.03 -12.50 1.18
N ASN A 514 -21.60 -11.38 0.74
CA ASN A 514 -21.26 -10.79 -0.55
C ASN A 514 -19.79 -10.38 -0.61
N PHE A 515 -19.24 -9.81 0.44
CA PHE A 515 -17.80 -9.52 0.50
C PHE A 515 -16.96 -10.79 0.46
N ALA A 516 -17.28 -11.80 1.28
CA ALA A 516 -16.55 -13.07 1.29
C ALA A 516 -16.59 -13.77 -0.08
N LYS A 517 -17.76 -13.77 -0.73
CA LYS A 517 -17.96 -14.36 -2.06
C LYS A 517 -17.17 -13.67 -3.16
N ASN A 518 -16.95 -12.36 -3.07
CA ASN A 518 -16.07 -11.63 -3.96
C ASN A 518 -14.63 -12.16 -3.90
N TYR A 519 -14.22 -12.72 -2.75
CA TYR A 519 -12.94 -13.39 -2.56
C TYR A 519 -12.97 -14.91 -2.81
N GLY A 520 -14.06 -15.43 -3.37
CA GLY A 520 -14.20 -16.85 -3.67
C GLY A 520 -14.46 -17.73 -2.45
N ALA A 521 -14.94 -17.16 -1.35
CA ALA A 521 -15.24 -17.90 -0.13
C ALA A 521 -16.32 -18.97 -0.34
N THR A 522 -16.15 -20.11 0.31
CA THR A 522 -17.14 -21.18 0.41
C THR A 522 -17.96 -21.05 1.67
N ALA A 523 -19.05 -21.83 1.82
CA ALA A 523 -19.82 -21.92 3.07
C ALA A 523 -18.92 -22.23 4.28
N GLY A 524 -17.89 -23.08 4.13
CA GLY A 524 -16.91 -23.35 5.18
C GLY A 524 -16.11 -22.13 5.62
N ALA A 525 -15.75 -21.24 4.68
CA ALA A 525 -15.09 -19.98 5.00
C ALA A 525 -16.03 -19.00 5.74
N LEU A 526 -17.32 -18.96 5.41
CA LEU A 526 -18.33 -18.17 6.15
C LEU A 526 -18.42 -18.61 7.61
N MET A 527 -18.40 -19.92 7.86
CA MET A 527 -18.36 -20.47 9.23
C MET A 527 -17.11 -20.04 9.99
N THR A 528 -15.93 -20.20 9.39
CA THR A 528 -14.66 -20.01 10.09
C THR A 528 -14.25 -18.56 10.26
N GLN A 529 -14.61 -17.67 9.32
CA GLN A 529 -14.19 -16.28 9.33
C GLN A 529 -15.24 -15.36 9.99
N PHE A 530 -16.54 -15.69 9.82
CA PHE A 530 -17.62 -14.83 10.29
C PHE A 530 -18.47 -15.46 11.41
N GLY A 531 -18.15 -16.69 11.82
CA GLY A 531 -18.83 -17.38 12.92
C GLY A 531 -20.26 -17.84 12.57
N PHE A 532 -20.60 -17.99 11.27
CA PHE A 532 -21.93 -18.48 10.88
C PHE A 532 -22.13 -19.91 11.33
N SER A 533 -23.36 -20.27 11.74
CA SER A 533 -23.71 -21.67 11.89
C SER A 533 -23.64 -22.40 10.54
N LYS A 534 -23.50 -23.72 10.55
CA LYS A 534 -23.44 -24.51 9.32
C LYS A 534 -24.67 -24.30 8.42
N GLU A 535 -25.83 -24.20 9.04
CA GLU A 535 -27.10 -23.99 8.35
C GLU A 535 -27.19 -22.61 7.73
N VAL A 536 -26.83 -21.55 8.49
CA VAL A 536 -26.82 -20.17 7.99
C VAL A 536 -25.80 -20.02 6.87
N ALA A 537 -24.61 -20.60 7.02
CA ALA A 537 -23.57 -20.52 6.01
C ALA A 537 -24.01 -21.17 4.68
N ALA A 538 -24.64 -22.35 4.73
CA ALA A 538 -25.16 -23.01 3.55
C ALA A 538 -26.31 -22.22 2.90
N LYS A 539 -27.27 -21.74 3.72
CA LYS A 539 -28.40 -20.93 3.27
C LYS A 539 -27.94 -19.65 2.56
N MET A 540 -26.97 -18.94 3.13
CA MET A 540 -26.40 -17.72 2.57
C MET A 540 -25.58 -17.98 1.30
N ASP A 541 -24.82 -19.08 1.25
CA ASP A 541 -24.04 -19.50 0.09
C ASP A 541 -24.93 -19.76 -1.13
N GLU A 542 -26.02 -20.53 -0.94
CA GLU A 542 -27.00 -20.81 -1.99
C GLU A 542 -27.77 -19.56 -2.41
N ALA A 543 -28.19 -18.74 -1.45
CA ALA A 543 -28.93 -17.51 -1.70
C ALA A 543 -28.13 -16.52 -2.56
N TYR A 544 -26.82 -16.41 -2.34
CA TYR A 544 -25.95 -15.58 -3.15
C TYR A 544 -25.99 -15.96 -4.64
N TYR A 545 -25.89 -17.26 -4.93
CA TYR A 545 -25.94 -17.73 -6.33
C TYR A 545 -27.34 -17.72 -6.93
N ARG A 546 -28.41 -17.79 -6.11
CA ARG A 546 -29.78 -17.59 -6.60
C ARG A 546 -30.03 -16.11 -6.95
N ALA A 547 -29.55 -15.20 -6.10
CA ALA A 547 -29.64 -13.76 -6.36
C ALA A 547 -28.85 -13.35 -7.63
N PHE A 548 -27.66 -13.96 -7.80
CA PHE A 548 -26.70 -13.58 -8.85
C PHE A 548 -26.18 -14.81 -9.63
N PRO A 549 -27.02 -15.49 -10.43
CA PRO A 549 -26.67 -16.77 -11.07
C PRO A 549 -25.51 -16.64 -12.08
N LYS A 550 -25.35 -15.48 -12.71
CA LYS A 550 -24.30 -15.24 -13.71
C LYS A 550 -22.90 -15.10 -13.14
N ILE A 551 -22.76 -15.03 -11.84
CA ILE A 551 -21.45 -15.18 -11.17
C ILE A 551 -20.86 -16.58 -11.42
N LEU A 552 -21.68 -17.63 -11.49
CA LEU A 552 -21.21 -18.96 -11.82
C LEU A 552 -20.64 -19.04 -13.24
N ASP A 553 -21.27 -18.35 -14.20
CA ASP A 553 -20.75 -18.26 -15.58
C ASP A 553 -19.43 -17.50 -15.62
N TYR A 554 -19.31 -16.39 -14.86
CA TYR A 554 -18.06 -15.66 -14.70
C TYR A 554 -16.94 -16.55 -14.12
N GLN A 555 -17.22 -17.26 -13.03
CA GLN A 555 -16.24 -18.14 -12.39
C GLN A 555 -15.84 -19.29 -13.31
N LYS A 556 -16.77 -19.86 -14.07
CA LYS A 556 -16.49 -20.89 -15.07
C LYS A 556 -15.59 -20.36 -16.17
N LEU A 557 -15.88 -19.19 -16.73
CA LEU A 557 -15.08 -18.57 -17.79
C LEU A 557 -13.64 -18.32 -17.32
N VAL A 558 -13.46 -17.85 -16.08
CA VAL A 558 -12.13 -17.62 -15.49
C VAL A 558 -11.36 -18.94 -15.36
N ARG A 559 -11.98 -20.00 -14.85
CA ARG A 559 -11.36 -21.35 -14.75
C ARG A 559 -10.98 -21.89 -16.11
N ASP A 560 -11.88 -21.81 -17.08
CA ASP A 560 -11.67 -22.35 -18.44
C ASP A 560 -10.55 -21.56 -19.15
N SER A 561 -10.53 -20.23 -18.98
CA SER A 561 -9.47 -19.37 -19.51
C SER A 561 -8.10 -19.73 -18.89
N TYR A 562 -8.04 -19.88 -17.58
CA TYR A 562 -6.81 -20.27 -16.88
C TYR A 562 -6.34 -21.66 -17.28
N THR A 563 -7.24 -22.64 -17.36
CA THR A 563 -6.91 -24.02 -17.78
C THR A 563 -6.32 -24.06 -19.18
N ARG A 564 -6.84 -23.25 -20.10
CA ARG A 564 -6.40 -23.22 -21.50
C ARG A 564 -5.11 -22.43 -21.71
N ARG A 565 -4.93 -21.31 -21.00
CA ARG A 565 -3.85 -20.34 -21.27
C ARG A 565 -2.75 -20.32 -20.22
N GLY A 566 -2.97 -20.89 -19.03
CA GLY A 566 -2.07 -20.76 -17.88
C GLY A 566 -2.12 -19.39 -17.18
N PHE A 567 -2.95 -18.48 -17.65
CA PHE A 567 -3.16 -17.15 -17.05
C PHE A 567 -4.57 -16.62 -17.37
N VAL A 568 -4.97 -15.59 -16.62
CA VAL A 568 -6.15 -14.78 -16.93
C VAL A 568 -5.74 -13.30 -17.08
N LYS A 569 -6.57 -12.51 -17.75
CA LYS A 569 -6.36 -11.06 -17.92
C LYS A 569 -7.51 -10.29 -17.27
N ASN A 570 -7.20 -9.13 -16.66
CA ASN A 570 -8.22 -8.15 -16.32
C ASN A 570 -8.62 -7.31 -17.55
N ARG A 571 -9.52 -6.35 -17.36
CA ARG A 571 -10.01 -5.45 -18.44
C ARG A 571 -8.88 -4.66 -19.13
N TYR A 572 -7.83 -4.32 -18.38
CA TYR A 572 -6.67 -3.58 -18.86
C TYR A 572 -5.56 -4.49 -19.44
N GLY A 573 -5.80 -5.80 -19.55
CA GLY A 573 -4.84 -6.74 -20.11
C GLY A 573 -3.75 -7.21 -19.15
N ARG A 574 -3.78 -6.82 -17.86
CA ARG A 574 -2.85 -7.33 -16.85
C ARG A 574 -3.04 -8.81 -16.66
N ARG A 575 -1.95 -9.57 -16.76
CA ARG A 575 -1.96 -11.03 -16.62
C ARG A 575 -1.78 -11.44 -15.17
N TYR A 576 -2.54 -12.47 -14.77
CA TYR A 576 -2.44 -13.12 -13.47
C TYR A 576 -2.14 -14.59 -13.65
N TYR A 577 -1.12 -15.05 -12.94
CA TYR A 577 -0.65 -16.42 -12.91
C TYR A 577 -0.84 -17.01 -11.51
N LEU A 578 -0.83 -18.35 -11.41
CA LEU A 578 -0.82 -19.07 -10.14
C LEU A 578 0.16 -20.24 -10.29
N GLY A 579 1.04 -20.43 -9.31
CA GLY A 579 1.90 -21.60 -9.26
C GLY A 579 1.15 -22.88 -8.88
N ASP A 580 0.10 -22.74 -8.08
CA ASP A 580 -0.72 -23.85 -7.65
C ASP A 580 -2.16 -23.72 -8.15
N ARG A 581 -2.54 -24.62 -9.06
CA ARG A 581 -3.89 -24.65 -9.66
C ARG A 581 -5.03 -24.86 -8.66
N ARG A 582 -4.74 -25.37 -7.46
CA ARG A 582 -5.74 -25.52 -6.40
C ARG A 582 -6.32 -24.18 -5.95
N PHE A 583 -5.60 -23.08 -6.14
CA PHE A 583 -5.99 -21.73 -5.76
C PHE A 583 -6.64 -20.93 -6.89
N VAL A 584 -7.15 -21.56 -7.94
CA VAL A 584 -7.77 -20.87 -9.10
C VAL A 584 -8.89 -19.93 -8.70
N TYR A 585 -9.58 -20.17 -7.59
CA TYR A 585 -10.63 -19.30 -7.05
C TYR A 585 -10.10 -17.90 -6.69
N LYS A 586 -8.80 -17.72 -6.39
CA LYS A 586 -8.20 -16.40 -6.14
C LYS A 586 -8.25 -15.51 -7.37
N LEU A 587 -8.23 -16.10 -8.55
CA LEU A 587 -8.25 -15.35 -9.82
C LEU A 587 -9.56 -14.61 -10.03
N TYR A 588 -10.68 -15.08 -9.46
CA TYR A 588 -11.96 -14.38 -9.55
C TYR A 588 -11.84 -12.97 -8.98
N ASN A 589 -11.22 -12.88 -7.80
CA ASN A 589 -10.96 -11.60 -7.14
C ASN A 589 -9.81 -10.80 -7.78
N TYR A 590 -8.72 -11.48 -8.21
CA TYR A 590 -7.58 -10.79 -8.84
C TYR A 590 -7.99 -10.00 -10.07
N ILE A 591 -8.91 -10.52 -10.89
CA ILE A 591 -9.43 -9.81 -12.06
C ILE A 591 -10.18 -8.55 -11.62
N ILE A 592 -11.08 -8.66 -10.64
CA ILE A 592 -11.92 -7.55 -10.17
C ILE A 592 -11.06 -6.48 -9.49
N GLN A 593 -10.28 -6.87 -8.48
CA GLN A 593 -9.41 -5.94 -7.76
C GLN A 593 -8.37 -5.28 -8.67
N GLY A 594 -7.79 -6.06 -9.58
CA GLY A 594 -6.80 -5.53 -10.51
C GLY A 594 -7.41 -4.60 -11.55
N THR A 595 -8.66 -4.82 -11.95
CA THR A 595 -9.39 -3.86 -12.81
C THR A 595 -9.63 -2.54 -12.07
N CYS A 596 -10.09 -2.59 -10.81
CA CYS A 596 -10.25 -1.40 -9.97
C CYS A 596 -8.92 -0.67 -9.76
N ALA A 597 -7.84 -1.41 -9.51
CA ALA A 597 -6.50 -0.84 -9.32
C ALA A 597 -5.97 -0.14 -10.59
N ASP A 598 -6.11 -0.77 -11.75
CA ASP A 598 -5.68 -0.20 -13.02
C ASP A 598 -6.52 1.01 -13.44
N MET A 599 -7.82 1.01 -13.12
CA MET A 599 -8.71 2.15 -13.30
C MET A 599 -8.29 3.32 -12.38
N LEU A 600 -8.09 3.06 -11.10
CA LEU A 600 -7.68 4.08 -10.14
C LEU A 600 -6.34 4.72 -10.52
N LYS A 601 -5.36 3.92 -10.96
CA LYS A 601 -4.06 4.41 -11.45
C LYS A 601 -4.21 5.36 -12.64
N GLU A 602 -5.10 5.06 -13.55
CA GLU A 602 -5.42 5.93 -14.69
C GLU A 602 -5.99 7.27 -14.20
N LYS A 603 -6.93 7.24 -13.25
CA LYS A 603 -7.52 8.45 -12.67
C LYS A 603 -6.51 9.26 -11.85
N ILE A 604 -5.58 8.63 -11.15
CA ILE A 604 -4.47 9.33 -10.48
C ILE A 604 -3.64 10.12 -11.50
N ILE A 605 -3.29 9.54 -12.65
CA ILE A 605 -2.52 10.20 -13.70
C ILE A 605 -3.30 11.38 -14.29
N GLU A 606 -4.60 11.21 -14.59
CA GLU A 606 -5.46 12.24 -15.13
C GLU A 606 -5.61 13.42 -14.16
N VAL A 607 -5.95 13.15 -12.91
CA VAL A 607 -6.16 14.16 -11.85
C VAL A 607 -4.86 14.90 -11.54
N ASP A 608 -3.73 14.19 -11.43
CA ASP A 608 -2.43 14.82 -11.24
C ASP A 608 -2.08 15.78 -12.39
N SER A 609 -2.37 15.38 -13.63
CA SER A 609 -2.15 16.25 -14.78
C SER A 609 -3.07 17.48 -14.77
N PHE A 610 -4.33 17.32 -14.36
CA PHE A 610 -5.30 18.40 -14.20
C PHE A 610 -4.86 19.40 -13.12
N LEU A 611 -4.28 18.93 -12.01
CA LEU A 611 -3.90 19.78 -10.89
C LEU A 611 -2.63 20.60 -11.10
N LYS A 612 -1.81 20.33 -12.13
CA LYS A 612 -0.53 21.01 -12.35
C LYS A 612 -0.57 22.56 -12.30
N PRO A 613 -1.61 23.25 -12.85
CA PRO A 613 -1.67 24.72 -12.83
C PRO A 613 -2.18 25.29 -11.48
N TYR A 614 -2.62 24.46 -10.56
CA TYR A 614 -3.25 24.86 -9.30
C TYR A 614 -2.32 24.69 -8.10
N LYS A 615 -2.68 25.34 -6.98
CA LYS A 615 -1.99 25.16 -5.69
C LYS A 615 -2.50 23.96 -4.91
N THR A 616 -3.73 23.52 -5.15
CA THR A 616 -4.32 22.31 -4.60
C THR A 616 -3.40 21.11 -4.84
N ARG A 617 -3.16 20.30 -3.80
CA ARG A 617 -2.19 19.21 -3.81
C ARG A 617 -2.88 17.86 -3.68
N PHE A 618 -2.48 16.93 -4.51
CA PHE A 618 -2.85 15.54 -4.37
C PHE A 618 -2.07 14.96 -3.18
N GLN A 619 -2.77 14.64 -2.08
CA GLN A 619 -2.11 14.28 -0.83
C GLN A 619 -1.80 12.78 -0.73
N MET A 620 -2.79 11.92 -0.94
CA MET A 620 -2.64 10.48 -0.73
C MET A 620 -3.71 9.65 -1.45
N ASN A 621 -3.36 8.40 -1.74
CA ASN A 621 -4.30 7.34 -2.07
C ASN A 621 -4.46 6.38 -0.88
N ILE A 622 -5.71 6.08 -0.49
CA ILE A 622 -6.06 5.16 0.60
C ILE A 622 -7.06 4.15 0.06
N HIS A 623 -6.59 2.98 -0.35
CA HIS A 623 -7.42 1.98 -1.03
C HIS A 623 -8.07 2.54 -2.29
N ASP A 624 -9.38 2.75 -2.27
CA ASP A 624 -10.18 3.29 -3.38
C ASP A 624 -10.49 4.79 -3.20
N GLU A 625 -9.96 5.43 -2.14
CA GLU A 625 -10.12 6.84 -1.79
C GLU A 625 -8.90 7.66 -2.22
N LEU A 626 -9.14 8.84 -2.79
CA LEU A 626 -8.14 9.85 -3.11
C LEU A 626 -8.31 11.07 -2.21
N SER A 627 -7.24 11.58 -1.60
CA SER A 627 -7.29 12.76 -0.74
C SER A 627 -6.51 13.94 -1.30
N PHE A 628 -7.04 15.15 -1.07
CA PHE A 628 -6.52 16.40 -1.62
C PHE A 628 -6.47 17.49 -0.53
N GLU A 629 -5.30 18.11 -0.36
CA GLU A 629 -5.19 19.37 0.36
C GLU A 629 -5.61 20.49 -0.59
N VAL A 630 -6.82 21.03 -0.38
CA VAL A 630 -7.38 22.04 -1.28
C VAL A 630 -6.98 23.44 -0.83
N TYR A 631 -6.38 24.21 -1.75
CA TYR A 631 -6.00 25.58 -1.47
C TYR A 631 -7.22 26.48 -1.45
N LYS A 632 -7.25 27.44 -0.50
CA LYS A 632 -8.35 28.38 -0.34
C LYS A 632 -8.71 29.10 -1.65
N GLY A 633 -9.98 28.99 -2.05
CA GLY A 633 -10.50 29.54 -3.31
C GLY A 633 -10.40 28.60 -4.50
N GLU A 634 -9.89 27.38 -4.33
CA GLU A 634 -9.81 26.33 -5.35
C GLU A 634 -10.79 25.18 -5.10
N GLU A 635 -11.77 25.33 -4.21
CA GLU A 635 -12.78 24.31 -3.88
C GLU A 635 -13.63 23.92 -5.10
N PHE A 636 -13.73 24.81 -6.10
CA PHE A 636 -14.41 24.55 -7.38
C PHE A 636 -13.79 23.43 -8.19
N LEU A 637 -12.57 22.98 -7.87
CA LEU A 637 -11.90 21.85 -8.52
C LEU A 637 -12.55 20.51 -8.14
N ILE A 638 -13.13 20.40 -6.94
CA ILE A 638 -13.63 19.13 -6.41
C ILE A 638 -14.74 18.51 -7.26
N PRO A 639 -15.78 19.25 -7.71
CA PRO A 639 -16.76 18.68 -8.63
C PRO A 639 -16.16 18.17 -9.95
N THR A 640 -15.12 18.83 -10.45
CA THR A 640 -14.42 18.42 -11.67
C THR A 640 -13.63 17.13 -11.42
N ILE A 641 -12.89 17.04 -10.31
CA ILE A 641 -12.14 15.82 -9.93
C ILE A 641 -13.12 14.66 -9.75
N LYS A 642 -14.25 14.88 -9.06
CA LYS A 642 -15.32 13.87 -8.90
C LYS A 642 -15.78 13.34 -10.26
N LYS A 643 -16.11 14.25 -11.19
CA LYS A 643 -16.53 13.87 -12.54
C LYS A 643 -15.46 13.08 -13.28
N MET A 644 -14.20 13.47 -13.18
CA MET A 644 -13.07 12.71 -13.78
C MET A 644 -12.99 11.30 -13.20
N MET A 645 -13.15 11.12 -11.88
CA MET A 645 -13.16 9.81 -11.25
C MET A 645 -14.34 8.94 -11.72
N GLU A 646 -15.50 9.52 -11.91
CA GLU A 646 -16.74 8.84 -12.33
C GLU A 646 -16.79 8.54 -13.84
N ASP A 647 -15.99 9.22 -14.64
CA ASP A 647 -15.96 9.07 -16.10
C ASP A 647 -15.08 7.87 -16.50
N VAL A 648 -15.70 6.70 -16.61
CA VAL A 648 -15.06 5.44 -17.00
C VAL A 648 -15.81 4.84 -18.18
N ASP A 649 -15.26 5.02 -19.38
CA ASP A 649 -15.92 4.73 -20.65
C ASP A 649 -16.39 3.29 -20.83
N TRP A 650 -15.61 2.32 -20.35
CA TRP A 650 -15.91 0.91 -20.51
C TRP A 650 -16.91 0.35 -19.47
N MET A 651 -17.26 1.15 -18.45
CA MET A 651 -18.23 0.76 -17.43
C MET A 651 -19.67 1.01 -17.91
N THR A 652 -20.45 -0.07 -18.02
CA THR A 652 -21.89 0.00 -18.21
C THR A 652 -22.60 0.42 -16.92
N VAL A 653 -22.16 -0.16 -15.80
CA VAL A 653 -22.61 0.21 -14.45
C VAL A 653 -22.02 1.57 -14.08
N PRO A 654 -22.83 2.55 -13.65
CA PRO A 654 -22.32 3.86 -13.26
C PRO A 654 -21.25 3.77 -12.15
N VAL A 655 -20.18 4.52 -12.31
CA VAL A 655 -19.17 4.72 -11.27
C VAL A 655 -19.56 5.95 -10.46
N VAL A 656 -19.53 5.84 -9.15
CA VAL A 656 -19.90 6.92 -8.22
C VAL A 656 -18.78 7.12 -7.22
N ALA A 657 -18.39 8.37 -7.00
CA ALA A 657 -17.46 8.79 -5.97
C ALA A 657 -18.18 9.63 -4.92
N ASP A 658 -18.12 9.22 -3.66
CA ASP A 658 -18.63 9.98 -2.53
C ASP A 658 -17.59 11.03 -2.13
N VAL A 659 -18.02 12.21 -1.75
CA VAL A 659 -17.12 13.32 -1.38
C VAL A 659 -17.31 13.64 0.09
N GLU A 660 -16.22 13.62 0.84
CA GLU A 660 -16.16 14.05 2.24
C GLU A 660 -15.10 15.15 2.41
N VAL A 661 -15.29 16.00 3.40
CA VAL A 661 -14.34 17.07 3.75
C VAL A 661 -14.04 17.05 5.23
N THR A 662 -12.83 17.41 5.60
CA THR A 662 -12.49 17.76 6.99
C THR A 662 -11.85 19.14 7.06
N HIS A 663 -12.17 19.83 8.15
CA HIS A 663 -11.61 21.14 8.50
C HIS A 663 -10.63 21.05 9.70
N THR A 664 -10.46 19.86 10.24
CA THR A 664 -9.68 19.59 11.45
C THR A 664 -8.71 18.43 11.27
N ASN A 665 -9.22 17.19 11.24
CA ASN A 665 -8.42 15.98 11.18
C ASN A 665 -9.13 14.86 10.40
N TRP A 666 -8.36 13.85 9.97
CA TRP A 666 -8.87 12.75 9.14
C TRP A 666 -9.94 11.87 9.81
N ALA A 667 -10.06 11.87 11.15
CA ALA A 667 -11.11 11.11 11.83
C ALA A 667 -12.49 11.83 11.78
N GLU A 668 -12.50 13.13 11.52
CA GLU A 668 -13.68 14.00 11.57
C GLU A 668 -14.02 14.49 10.16
N LYS A 669 -14.58 13.59 9.35
CA LYS A 669 -15.03 13.89 7.99
C LYS A 669 -16.54 14.10 7.95
N GLU A 670 -17.00 15.03 7.13
CA GLU A 670 -18.40 15.28 6.84
C GLU A 670 -18.68 15.18 5.34
N ALA A 671 -19.85 14.64 4.99
CA ALA A 671 -20.24 14.50 3.60
C ALA A 671 -20.51 15.86 2.95
N VAL A 672 -19.93 16.11 1.79
CA VAL A 672 -20.23 17.27 0.95
C VAL A 672 -21.52 16.96 0.19
N ARG A 673 -22.58 17.74 0.47
CA ARG A 673 -23.93 17.58 -0.13
C ARG A 673 -24.04 18.32 -1.45
#